data_f0d3fc5020dbbc09f293a5e04bf007cf
#
_entry.id   f0d3fc5020dbbc09f293a5e04bf007cf
#
_cell.length_a   1.000
_cell.length_b   1.000
_cell.length_c   1.000
_cell.angle_alpha   90.00
_cell.angle_beta   90.00
_cell.angle_gamma   90.00
#
_symmetry.space_group_name_H-M   'P 1'
#
loop_
_entity.id
_entity.type
_entity.pdbx_description
1 polymer ?
#
loop_
_entity_poly.entity_id
_entity_poly.type
_entity_poly.pdbx_seq_one_letter_code
_entity_poly.pdbx_strand_id
1 'polypeptide(L)'
;MGFDLKTLEYQHILNKVNQHVYTQTASNIVMNLKPYTNYQTIKEELLKTDELSKLIMAYGKTPLVSDFDIYDILKKAKQTGFLSLEDVLMIRLYLNLEDEMRTYFQKVKEKKNYQTIEPYFELTKHHKLLETLEEYIDDKGLIKDQATKELYGIRKTIKKSLEKLNEVLSKIVTKYSAYLNENMVVLRNGRYCIGVKDTYKNKVNGIVHDISQSKQTVYIEPEDIRQITANIEHQKNLELQELNRILMIITEKILTYEETISSNLDLLTYLDFINAKATYAIKIDARMPKINQTQKIELINARHPLLDPNKVVPLNLSLDKNKPIILITGPNTGGKTVVLKTVGLLTVMMQSGLLIPANEQSNLNIYDKVFADIGDEQSIEQSLSTFSSHLVKLKQMIETLNENQLLLIDEIGTGTDPNEGTSLAIALINEIKKHQISMLVTTHYSELKQYSFEHKEIMPASMMFDHETLKPLYKLQMGISGSSNALLIAQSLGLKQSVIDDAKMLSQKYESDLTKIIERLNEEKKQLEDEKNNLEIAKEKALETQELYESELRFQKESFEKELFKIKNKEELKWKKLQEEAKNLIEELKEKDRLTQPELAKAKHQINKEVLQTKVTNTETIHPGDTVLIKSYGQTGTVKQIKNKKYLVTFGQFELEFSKNDLELERKKEIKKETKPKKSFSGTTPNKNASLELDLRGFRYEDVAEAMEQAMDRAYLANMPYLRVIHGFGTGAVRKAVYEYLKTSPYVSSYRYGQEGEGLNGVTVVTLK
;
A
#
# COMPACT_ATOMS: atom_id res chain seq x y z
N MET A 1 23.54 28.06 -6.27
CA MET A 1 23.11 26.70 -6.53
C MET A 1 22.61 26.11 -5.22
N GLY A 2 21.37 25.55 -5.15
CA GLY A 2 20.81 25.04 -3.89
C GLY A 2 20.91 23.52 -3.77
N PHE A 3 20.39 22.78 -4.76
CA PHE A 3 20.30 21.31 -4.71
C PHE A 3 20.78 20.73 -6.05
N ASP A 4 21.65 19.71 -6.01
CA ASP A 4 22.15 19.03 -7.20
C ASP A 4 21.16 17.95 -7.69
N LEU A 5 20.00 18.42 -8.14
CA LEU A 5 18.85 17.59 -8.52
C LEU A 5 19.16 16.63 -9.68
N LYS A 6 20.01 17.05 -10.63
CA LYS A 6 20.39 16.23 -11.79
C LYS A 6 21.21 15.02 -11.38
N THR A 7 22.24 15.24 -10.56
CA THR A 7 23.13 14.16 -10.07
C THR A 7 22.37 13.15 -9.21
N LEU A 8 21.37 13.63 -8.44
CA LEU A 8 20.49 12.80 -7.60
C LEU A 8 19.33 12.17 -8.37
N GLU A 9 19.22 12.35 -9.68
CA GLU A 9 18.16 11.77 -10.52
C GLU A 9 16.74 12.14 -10.08
N TYR A 10 16.58 13.31 -9.44
CA TYR A 10 15.29 13.77 -8.91
C TYR A 10 14.21 13.92 -9.99
N GLN A 11 14.61 14.31 -11.21
CA GLN A 11 13.67 14.43 -12.34
C GLN A 11 13.00 13.08 -12.68
N HIS A 12 13.68 11.95 -12.48
CA HIS A 12 13.07 10.63 -12.67
C HIS A 12 11.96 10.36 -11.64
N ILE A 13 12.11 10.87 -10.41
CA ILE A 13 11.05 10.79 -9.40
C ILE A 13 9.85 11.64 -9.83
N LEU A 14 10.08 12.89 -10.26
CA LEU A 14 9.00 13.74 -10.73
C LEU A 14 8.25 13.11 -11.91
N ASN A 15 8.97 12.51 -12.86
CA ASN A 15 8.35 11.78 -13.97
C ASN A 15 7.48 10.62 -13.50
N LYS A 16 7.90 9.88 -12.46
CA LYS A 16 7.11 8.79 -11.88
C LYS A 16 5.87 9.30 -11.13
N VAL A 17 5.98 10.41 -10.40
CA VAL A 17 4.85 11.08 -9.75
C VAL A 17 3.86 11.59 -10.80
N ASN A 18 4.38 12.19 -11.87
CA ASN A 18 3.57 12.75 -12.96
C ASN A 18 2.72 11.72 -13.70
N GLN A 19 3.10 10.45 -13.69
CA GLN A 19 2.27 9.35 -14.24
C GLN A 19 0.93 9.16 -13.52
N HIS A 20 0.76 9.78 -12.36
CA HIS A 20 -0.44 9.67 -11.52
C HIS A 20 -1.26 10.95 -11.47
N VAL A 21 -0.91 11.95 -12.28
CA VAL A 21 -1.63 13.22 -12.44
C VAL A 21 -2.72 13.06 -13.49
N TYR A 22 -3.85 13.70 -13.26
CA TYR A 22 -5.01 13.71 -14.16
C TYR A 22 -5.08 14.99 -15.02
N THR A 23 -4.58 16.16 -14.54
CA THR A 23 -4.68 17.44 -15.23
C THR A 23 -3.33 17.96 -15.70
N GLN A 24 -3.35 18.71 -16.79
CA GLN A 24 -2.13 19.36 -17.33
C GLN A 24 -1.60 20.42 -16.35
N THR A 25 -2.50 21.12 -15.66
CA THR A 25 -2.11 22.14 -14.67
C THR A 25 -1.40 21.52 -13.47
N ALA A 26 -1.91 20.42 -12.90
CA ALA A 26 -1.22 19.69 -11.83
C ALA A 26 0.09 19.05 -12.31
N SER A 27 0.14 18.58 -13.57
CA SER A 27 1.38 18.10 -14.20
C SER A 27 2.47 19.18 -14.20
N ASN A 28 2.13 20.41 -14.54
CA ASN A 28 3.05 21.53 -14.50
C ASN A 28 3.56 21.82 -13.08
N ILE A 29 2.69 21.67 -12.06
CA ILE A 29 3.10 21.82 -10.65
C ILE A 29 4.10 20.73 -10.28
N VAL A 30 3.81 19.46 -10.60
CA VAL A 30 4.72 18.32 -10.32
C VAL A 30 6.06 18.50 -10.99
N MET A 31 6.09 18.80 -12.29
CA MET A 31 7.32 18.89 -13.07
C MET A 31 8.23 20.05 -12.66
N ASN A 32 7.65 21.10 -12.06
CA ASN A 32 8.39 22.26 -11.52
C ASN A 32 8.62 22.19 -10.00
N LEU A 33 8.29 21.08 -9.34
CA LEU A 33 8.41 20.90 -7.90
C LEU A 33 9.88 20.96 -7.47
N LYS A 34 10.19 21.91 -6.58
CA LYS A 34 11.53 22.10 -6.00
C LYS A 34 11.51 21.82 -4.51
N PRO A 35 12.64 21.37 -3.93
CA PRO A 35 12.74 21.18 -2.49
C PRO A 35 12.51 22.49 -1.74
N TYR A 36 11.71 22.45 -0.69
CA TYR A 36 11.50 23.55 0.25
C TYR A 36 12.62 23.55 1.29
N THR A 37 12.87 24.71 1.89
CA THR A 37 13.82 24.89 3.01
C THR A 37 13.14 25.30 4.32
N ASN A 38 11.87 25.72 4.24
CA ASN A 38 11.10 26.09 5.42
C ASN A 38 10.50 24.85 6.10
N TYR A 39 10.78 24.69 7.40
CA TYR A 39 10.30 23.56 8.22
C TYR A 39 8.77 23.40 8.18
N GLN A 40 8.05 24.50 8.36
CA GLN A 40 6.58 24.46 8.43
C GLN A 40 5.96 24.03 7.10
N THR A 41 6.47 24.59 5.99
CA THR A 41 6.01 24.22 4.64
C THR A 41 6.28 22.74 4.34
N ILE A 42 7.48 22.23 4.66
CA ILE A 42 7.82 20.83 4.46
C ILE A 42 6.89 19.93 5.27
N LYS A 43 6.67 20.28 6.54
CA LYS A 43 5.79 19.51 7.43
C LYS A 43 4.35 19.45 6.91
N GLU A 44 3.81 20.57 6.47
CA GLU A 44 2.45 20.65 5.92
C GLU A 44 2.31 19.86 4.63
N GLU A 45 3.27 19.95 3.71
CA GLU A 45 3.24 19.20 2.44
C GLU A 45 3.39 17.69 2.66
N LEU A 46 4.23 17.27 3.62
CA LEU A 46 4.34 15.86 3.99
C LEU A 46 3.04 15.35 4.62
N LEU A 47 2.43 16.12 5.54
CA LEU A 47 1.16 15.77 6.17
C LEU A 47 0.05 15.63 5.14
N LYS A 48 -0.09 16.57 4.20
CA LYS A 48 -1.09 16.45 3.11
C LYS A 48 -0.92 15.16 2.32
N THR A 49 0.32 14.83 1.96
CA THR A 49 0.63 13.60 1.22
C THR A 49 0.34 12.34 2.05
N ASP A 50 0.69 12.33 3.31
CA ASP A 50 0.48 11.21 4.24
C ASP A 50 -1.01 10.99 4.54
N GLU A 51 -1.74 12.06 4.88
CA GLU A 51 -3.19 11.99 5.12
C GLU A 51 -3.94 11.47 3.88
N LEU A 52 -3.62 11.98 2.68
CA LEU A 52 -4.29 11.51 1.47
C LEU A 52 -3.91 10.08 1.12
N SER A 53 -2.65 9.67 1.35
CA SER A 53 -2.25 8.27 1.16
C SER A 53 -3.02 7.31 2.07
N LYS A 54 -3.19 7.67 3.34
CA LYS A 54 -3.99 6.92 4.32
C LYS A 54 -5.48 6.89 3.95
N LEU A 55 -6.01 8.03 3.47
CA LEU A 55 -7.38 8.12 2.99
C LEU A 55 -7.64 7.17 1.81
N ILE A 56 -6.74 7.17 0.82
CA ILE A 56 -6.82 6.29 -0.34
C ILE A 56 -6.75 4.81 0.08
N MET A 57 -5.86 4.47 1.00
CA MET A 57 -5.76 3.09 1.50
C MET A 57 -7.00 2.63 2.27
N ALA A 58 -7.64 3.52 3.03
CA ALA A 58 -8.80 3.19 3.86
C ALA A 58 -10.12 3.20 3.11
N TYR A 59 -10.32 4.13 2.17
CA TYR A 59 -11.61 4.38 1.51
C TYR A 59 -11.58 4.17 -0.01
N GLY A 60 -10.44 3.76 -0.59
CA GLY A 60 -10.26 3.59 -2.02
C GLY A 60 -9.79 4.86 -2.73
N LYS A 61 -9.55 4.75 -4.03
CA LYS A 61 -9.09 5.87 -4.85
C LYS A 61 -10.05 7.07 -4.81
N THR A 62 -9.49 8.26 -4.86
CA THR A 62 -10.26 9.49 -5.09
C THR A 62 -10.97 9.43 -6.44
N PRO A 63 -12.19 9.97 -6.59
CA PRO A 63 -12.93 9.94 -7.85
C PRO A 63 -12.41 10.93 -8.92
N LEU A 64 -11.14 11.34 -8.84
CA LEU A 64 -10.50 12.16 -9.88
C LEU A 64 -10.47 11.39 -11.20
N VAL A 65 -10.84 12.08 -12.28
CA VAL A 65 -10.87 11.56 -13.65
C VAL A 65 -9.97 12.40 -14.55
N SER A 66 -9.55 11.87 -15.70
CA SER A 66 -8.84 12.66 -16.71
C SER A 66 -9.74 13.76 -17.28
N ASP A 67 -9.10 14.81 -17.75
CA ASP A 67 -9.72 15.88 -18.52
C ASP A 67 -10.76 16.75 -17.77
N PHE A 68 -10.60 16.90 -16.44
CA PHE A 68 -11.44 17.87 -15.71
C PHE A 68 -10.88 19.31 -15.72
N ASP A 69 -9.81 19.56 -16.46
CA ASP A 69 -9.19 20.89 -16.58
C ASP A 69 -9.99 21.75 -17.55
N ILE A 70 -10.81 22.64 -17.00
CA ILE A 70 -11.72 23.51 -17.76
C ILE A 70 -11.29 24.98 -17.78
N TYR A 71 -10.04 25.33 -17.39
CA TYR A 71 -9.56 26.71 -17.39
C TYR A 71 -9.69 27.39 -18.76
N ASP A 72 -9.30 26.70 -19.83
CA ASP A 72 -9.38 27.24 -21.19
C ASP A 72 -10.82 27.40 -21.65
N ILE A 73 -11.73 26.52 -21.23
CA ILE A 73 -13.17 26.60 -21.52
C ILE A 73 -13.77 27.82 -20.84
N LEU A 74 -13.49 28.07 -19.55
CA LEU A 74 -13.96 29.27 -18.85
C LEU A 74 -13.39 30.54 -19.43
N LYS A 75 -12.10 30.55 -19.79
CA LYS A 75 -11.46 31.65 -20.47
C LYS A 75 -12.10 31.97 -21.83
N LYS A 76 -12.38 30.92 -22.63
CA LYS A 76 -13.09 31.02 -23.92
C LYS A 76 -14.49 31.61 -23.73
N ALA A 77 -15.26 31.09 -22.73
CA ALA A 77 -16.58 31.60 -22.39
C ALA A 77 -16.54 33.12 -22.11
N LYS A 78 -15.56 33.57 -21.34
CA LYS A 78 -15.38 35.00 -20.97
C LYS A 78 -15.00 35.88 -22.15
N GLN A 79 -14.18 35.35 -23.06
CA GLN A 79 -13.72 36.13 -24.25
C GLN A 79 -14.75 36.17 -25.34
N THR A 80 -15.48 35.10 -25.60
CA THR A 80 -16.36 34.97 -26.77
C THR A 80 -17.84 35.08 -26.44
N GLY A 81 -18.25 34.91 -25.18
CA GLY A 81 -19.64 34.75 -24.74
C GLY A 81 -20.34 33.52 -25.31
N PHE A 82 -19.57 32.57 -25.87
CA PHE A 82 -20.10 31.37 -26.51
C PHE A 82 -19.27 30.13 -26.21
N LEU A 83 -19.93 29.06 -25.82
CA LEU A 83 -19.38 27.71 -25.65
C LEU A 83 -20.05 26.74 -26.63
N SER A 84 -19.28 25.85 -27.20
CA SER A 84 -19.81 24.72 -27.97
C SER A 84 -20.55 23.74 -27.06
N LEU A 85 -21.34 22.85 -27.64
CA LEU A 85 -22.00 21.78 -26.86
C LEU A 85 -20.99 20.90 -26.16
N GLU A 86 -19.85 20.60 -26.78
CA GLU A 86 -18.75 19.82 -26.17
C GLU A 86 -18.17 20.55 -24.96
N ASP A 87 -17.90 21.85 -25.04
CA ASP A 87 -17.42 22.64 -23.91
C ASP A 87 -18.41 22.61 -22.73
N VAL A 88 -19.71 22.73 -23.02
CA VAL A 88 -20.77 22.65 -21.97
C VAL A 88 -20.86 21.31 -21.35
N LEU A 89 -20.68 20.22 -22.13
CA LEU A 89 -20.66 18.85 -21.60
C LEU A 89 -19.43 18.60 -20.67
N MET A 90 -18.29 19.17 -21.01
CA MET A 90 -17.11 19.13 -20.15
C MET A 90 -17.36 19.85 -18.82
N ILE A 91 -18.01 21.02 -18.85
CA ILE A 91 -18.40 21.72 -17.62
C ILE A 91 -19.40 20.86 -16.80
N ARG A 92 -20.39 20.23 -17.43
CA ARG A 92 -21.32 19.33 -16.75
C ARG A 92 -20.59 18.15 -16.09
N LEU A 93 -19.63 17.54 -16.78
CA LEU A 93 -18.79 16.47 -16.25
C LEU A 93 -18.00 16.96 -15.01
N TYR A 94 -17.42 18.14 -15.11
CA TYR A 94 -16.71 18.78 -14.01
C TYR A 94 -17.62 19.04 -12.78
N LEU A 95 -18.82 19.57 -12.97
CA LEU A 95 -19.77 19.80 -11.88
C LEU A 95 -20.20 18.50 -11.19
N ASN A 96 -20.36 17.42 -11.94
CA ASN A 96 -20.60 16.09 -11.36
C ASN A 96 -19.41 15.60 -10.54
N LEU A 97 -18.18 15.82 -11.04
CA LEU A 97 -16.96 15.50 -10.29
C LEU A 97 -16.91 16.23 -8.94
N GLU A 98 -17.30 17.52 -8.89
CA GLU A 98 -17.38 18.25 -7.61
C GLU A 98 -18.32 17.57 -6.62
N ASP A 99 -19.47 17.05 -7.06
CA ASP A 99 -20.43 16.34 -6.21
C ASP A 99 -19.88 14.96 -5.77
N GLU A 100 -19.24 14.23 -6.65
CA GLU A 100 -18.59 12.95 -6.34
C GLU A 100 -17.47 13.13 -5.32
N MET A 101 -16.63 14.15 -5.47
CA MET A 101 -15.55 14.46 -4.54
C MET A 101 -16.08 14.77 -3.13
N ARG A 102 -17.12 15.59 -3.02
CA ARG A 102 -17.78 15.86 -1.73
C ARG A 102 -18.36 14.58 -1.11
N THR A 103 -19.07 13.80 -1.92
CA THR A 103 -19.68 12.54 -1.49
C THR A 103 -18.63 11.55 -1.01
N TYR A 104 -17.49 11.48 -1.69
CA TYR A 104 -16.36 10.64 -1.28
C TYR A 104 -15.88 11.01 0.12
N PHE A 105 -15.63 12.30 0.40
CA PHE A 105 -15.15 12.74 1.71
C PHE A 105 -16.21 12.68 2.81
N GLN A 106 -17.50 12.78 2.46
CA GLN A 106 -18.59 12.62 3.43
C GLN A 106 -18.65 11.21 4.04
N LYS A 107 -18.18 10.20 3.34
CA LYS A 107 -18.10 8.80 3.81
C LYS A 107 -17.00 8.57 4.86
N VAL A 108 -16.11 9.51 5.04
CA VAL A 108 -14.99 9.40 5.99
C VAL A 108 -15.50 9.53 7.41
N LYS A 109 -15.33 8.48 8.24
CA LYS A 109 -15.84 8.43 9.62
C LYS A 109 -15.00 9.25 10.61
N GLU A 110 -13.68 9.27 10.44
CA GLU A 110 -12.72 9.89 11.36
C GLU A 110 -12.06 11.11 10.70
N LYS A 111 -12.83 12.14 10.39
CA LYS A 111 -12.33 13.35 9.71
C LYS A 111 -11.17 14.05 10.44
N LYS A 112 -11.09 13.89 11.76
CA LYS A 112 -9.97 14.45 12.57
C LYS A 112 -8.60 14.00 12.13
N ASN A 113 -8.50 12.86 11.44
CA ASN A 113 -7.23 12.32 10.93
C ASN A 113 -6.82 12.91 9.57
N TYR A 114 -7.64 13.79 8.98
CA TYR A 114 -7.48 14.30 7.62
C TYR A 114 -7.63 15.83 7.53
N GLN A 115 -7.24 16.54 8.59
CA GLN A 115 -7.47 17.99 8.74
C GLN A 115 -6.73 18.83 7.70
N THR A 116 -5.55 18.38 7.24
CA THR A 116 -4.75 19.15 6.28
C THR A 116 -5.28 19.06 4.87
N ILE A 117 -6.03 17.99 4.54
CA ILE A 117 -6.62 17.79 3.21
C ILE A 117 -8.12 18.11 3.16
N GLU A 118 -8.81 18.21 4.29
CA GLU A 118 -10.24 18.52 4.37
C GLU A 118 -10.64 19.76 3.55
N PRO A 119 -9.88 20.88 3.58
CA PRO A 119 -10.24 22.08 2.81
C PRO A 119 -10.36 21.86 1.29
N TYR A 120 -9.65 20.87 0.74
CA TYR A 120 -9.70 20.56 -0.69
C TYR A 120 -10.95 19.78 -1.12
N PHE A 121 -11.76 19.33 -0.16
CA PHE A 121 -13.05 18.68 -0.38
C PHE A 121 -14.25 19.58 -0.03
N GLU A 122 -14.00 20.76 0.53
CA GLU A 122 -15.04 21.76 0.86
C GLU A 122 -15.39 22.61 -0.36
N LEU A 123 -15.84 21.94 -1.43
CA LEU A 123 -16.19 22.57 -2.68
C LEU A 123 -17.54 23.28 -2.60
N THR A 124 -17.67 24.46 -3.23
CA THR A 124 -18.94 25.16 -3.41
C THR A 124 -19.91 24.33 -4.23
N LYS A 125 -21.18 24.31 -3.85
CA LYS A 125 -22.22 23.53 -4.56
C LYS A 125 -22.79 24.31 -5.75
N HIS A 126 -22.81 23.67 -6.90
CA HIS A 126 -23.38 24.22 -8.13
C HIS A 126 -24.64 23.49 -8.60
N HIS A 127 -25.44 22.96 -7.67
CA HIS A 127 -26.64 22.16 -7.98
C HIS A 127 -27.63 22.89 -8.88
N LYS A 128 -27.89 24.20 -8.63
CA LYS A 128 -28.78 25.01 -9.50
C LYS A 128 -28.27 25.15 -10.91
N LEU A 129 -26.96 25.26 -11.11
CA LEU A 129 -26.36 25.31 -12.45
C LEU A 129 -26.52 23.94 -13.13
N LEU A 130 -26.26 22.85 -12.41
CA LEU A 130 -26.42 21.50 -12.93
C LEU A 130 -27.88 21.23 -13.36
N GLU A 131 -28.86 21.56 -12.52
CA GLU A 131 -30.30 21.52 -12.85
C GLU A 131 -30.61 22.31 -14.11
N THR A 132 -30.07 23.54 -14.23
CA THR A 132 -30.25 24.37 -15.43
C THR A 132 -29.67 23.69 -16.67
N LEU A 133 -28.49 23.09 -16.59
CA LEU A 133 -27.90 22.34 -17.71
C LEU A 133 -28.75 21.14 -18.10
N GLU A 134 -29.30 20.43 -17.10
CA GLU A 134 -30.20 19.28 -17.29
C GLU A 134 -31.56 19.68 -17.93
N GLU A 135 -32.03 20.92 -17.74
CA GLU A 135 -33.22 21.39 -18.44
C GLU A 135 -33.03 21.43 -19.96
N TYR A 136 -31.83 21.81 -20.41
CA TYR A 136 -31.51 21.97 -21.83
C TYR A 136 -30.91 20.73 -22.49
N ILE A 137 -30.16 19.90 -21.73
CA ILE A 137 -29.34 18.81 -22.27
C ILE A 137 -29.85 17.48 -21.68
N ASP A 138 -29.97 16.47 -22.53
CA ASP A 138 -30.37 15.12 -22.11
C ASP A 138 -29.19 14.28 -21.60
N ASP A 139 -29.48 13.02 -21.16
CA ASP A 139 -28.49 12.08 -20.65
C ASP A 139 -27.49 11.62 -21.72
N LYS A 140 -27.84 11.76 -23.00
CA LYS A 140 -26.97 11.41 -24.14
C LYS A 140 -26.07 12.57 -24.56
N GLY A 141 -26.19 13.72 -23.90
CA GLY A 141 -25.41 14.91 -24.21
C GLY A 141 -25.95 15.70 -25.41
N LEU A 142 -27.23 15.52 -25.78
CA LEU A 142 -27.86 16.29 -26.87
C LEU A 142 -28.81 17.33 -26.31
N ILE A 143 -28.96 18.45 -27.04
CA ILE A 143 -29.97 19.46 -26.65
C ILE A 143 -31.36 18.86 -26.85
N LYS A 144 -32.15 18.88 -25.77
CA LYS A 144 -33.52 18.32 -25.72
C LYS A 144 -34.42 18.98 -26.75
N ASP A 145 -35.32 18.20 -27.36
CA ASP A 145 -36.30 18.75 -28.30
C ASP A 145 -37.19 19.83 -27.68
N GLN A 146 -37.45 19.74 -26.41
CA GLN A 146 -38.29 20.65 -25.63
C GLN A 146 -37.48 21.74 -24.90
N ALA A 147 -36.17 21.87 -25.18
CA ALA A 147 -35.31 22.89 -24.57
C ALA A 147 -35.88 24.31 -24.72
N THR A 148 -36.49 24.62 -25.89
CA THR A 148 -37.28 25.81 -26.12
C THR A 148 -38.51 25.48 -26.96
N LYS A 149 -39.56 26.36 -26.90
CA LYS A 149 -40.77 26.20 -27.72
C LYS A 149 -40.43 26.33 -29.19
N GLU A 150 -39.50 27.20 -29.51
CA GLU A 150 -39.01 27.50 -30.87
C GLU A 150 -38.33 26.23 -31.44
N LEU A 151 -37.37 25.62 -30.73
CA LEU A 151 -36.67 24.41 -31.18
C LEU A 151 -37.64 23.25 -31.41
N TYR A 152 -38.59 23.07 -30.48
CA TYR A 152 -39.62 22.03 -30.64
C TYR A 152 -40.45 22.26 -31.91
N GLY A 153 -40.86 23.48 -32.20
CA GLY A 153 -41.62 23.85 -33.41
C GLY A 153 -40.83 23.59 -34.70
N ILE A 154 -39.56 23.98 -34.72
CA ILE A 154 -38.63 23.76 -35.84
C ILE A 154 -38.44 22.25 -36.09
N ARG A 155 -38.08 21.46 -35.10
CA ARG A 155 -37.85 20.01 -35.22
C ARG A 155 -39.11 19.28 -35.64
N LYS A 156 -40.27 19.69 -35.09
CA LYS A 156 -41.57 19.14 -35.51
C LYS A 156 -41.85 19.41 -36.99
N THR A 157 -41.50 20.63 -37.48
CA THR A 157 -41.67 20.99 -38.87
C THR A 157 -40.72 20.22 -39.77
N ILE A 158 -39.44 20.06 -39.38
CA ILE A 158 -38.47 19.24 -40.09
C ILE A 158 -39.00 17.79 -40.21
N LYS A 159 -39.45 17.19 -39.11
CA LYS A 159 -39.99 15.81 -39.10
C LYS A 159 -41.16 15.65 -40.07
N LYS A 160 -42.14 16.56 -40.02
CA LYS A 160 -43.28 16.54 -40.96
C LYS A 160 -42.85 16.72 -42.40
N SER A 161 -41.87 17.59 -42.69
CA SER A 161 -41.35 17.83 -44.03
C SER A 161 -40.62 16.58 -44.57
N LEU A 162 -39.87 15.88 -43.72
CA LEU A 162 -39.20 14.62 -44.06
C LEU A 162 -40.21 13.49 -44.34
N GLU A 163 -41.27 13.35 -43.53
CA GLU A 163 -42.35 12.43 -43.79
C GLU A 163 -43.01 12.68 -45.17
N LYS A 164 -43.34 13.96 -45.44
CA LYS A 164 -43.90 14.39 -46.73
C LYS A 164 -42.92 14.12 -47.89
N LEU A 165 -41.63 14.38 -47.67
CA LEU A 165 -40.60 14.11 -48.69
C LEU A 165 -40.54 12.64 -49.05
N ASN A 166 -40.58 11.74 -48.05
CA ASN A 166 -40.55 10.29 -48.27
C ASN A 166 -41.81 9.82 -49.03
N GLU A 167 -42.98 10.36 -48.72
CA GLU A 167 -44.21 10.06 -49.47
C GLU A 167 -44.14 10.47 -50.95
N VAL A 168 -43.63 11.71 -51.19
CA VAL A 168 -43.50 12.22 -52.55
C VAL A 168 -42.43 11.46 -53.33
N LEU A 169 -41.29 11.18 -52.73
CA LEU A 169 -40.24 10.34 -53.33
C LEU A 169 -40.72 8.94 -53.72
N SER A 170 -41.51 8.27 -52.86
CA SER A 170 -42.11 6.94 -53.17
C SER A 170 -43.04 7.03 -54.36
N LYS A 171 -43.88 8.10 -54.47
CA LYS A 171 -44.76 8.34 -55.64
C LYS A 171 -43.95 8.59 -56.89
N ILE A 172 -42.87 9.37 -56.81
CA ILE A 172 -41.97 9.71 -57.95
C ILE A 172 -41.28 8.47 -58.47
N VAL A 173 -40.71 7.62 -57.58
CA VAL A 173 -40.06 6.34 -57.99
C VAL A 173 -41.07 5.44 -58.71
N THR A 174 -42.29 5.38 -58.23
CA THR A 174 -43.36 4.56 -58.87
C THR A 174 -43.74 5.19 -60.22
N LYS A 175 -43.97 6.51 -60.32
CA LYS A 175 -44.35 7.23 -61.55
C LYS A 175 -43.29 7.10 -62.65
N TYR A 176 -42.03 7.16 -62.33
CA TYR A 176 -40.94 7.15 -63.29
C TYR A 176 -40.23 5.80 -63.40
N SER A 177 -40.74 4.71 -62.80
CA SER A 177 -40.11 3.40 -62.74
C SER A 177 -39.60 2.84 -64.05
N ALA A 178 -40.31 3.09 -65.17
CA ALA A 178 -39.90 2.67 -66.51
C ALA A 178 -38.65 3.40 -67.05
N TYR A 179 -38.38 4.58 -66.54
CA TYR A 179 -37.27 5.46 -66.98
C TYR A 179 -36.06 5.36 -66.05
N LEU A 180 -36.21 4.76 -64.85
CA LEU A 180 -35.13 4.60 -63.90
C LEU A 180 -34.21 3.46 -64.25
N ASN A 181 -32.94 3.57 -63.89
CA ASN A 181 -31.98 2.48 -63.96
C ASN A 181 -32.15 1.54 -62.76
N GLU A 182 -32.39 2.15 -61.60
CA GLU A 182 -32.71 1.47 -60.33
C GLU A 182 -33.90 2.18 -59.68
N ASN A 183 -34.90 1.44 -59.20
CA ASN A 183 -36.09 1.99 -58.55
C ASN A 183 -35.81 2.42 -57.11
N MET A 184 -34.79 3.26 -56.93
CA MET A 184 -34.38 3.80 -55.64
C MET A 184 -33.99 5.29 -55.73
N VAL A 185 -34.09 5.94 -54.58
CA VAL A 185 -33.60 7.31 -54.39
C VAL A 185 -32.16 7.27 -53.94
N VAL A 186 -31.31 8.10 -54.50
CA VAL A 186 -29.91 8.25 -54.12
C VAL A 186 -29.60 9.65 -53.70
N LEU A 187 -28.67 9.80 -52.77
CA LEU A 187 -28.19 11.13 -52.41
C LEU A 187 -26.95 11.50 -53.24
N ARG A 188 -27.06 12.62 -54.02
CA ARG A 188 -25.94 13.14 -54.80
C ARG A 188 -25.74 14.62 -54.48
N ASN A 189 -24.50 15.00 -54.13
CA ASN A 189 -24.17 16.36 -53.73
C ASN A 189 -25.11 16.96 -52.64
N GLY A 190 -25.57 16.11 -51.71
CA GLY A 190 -26.51 16.50 -50.67
C GLY A 190 -27.98 16.63 -51.11
N ARG A 191 -28.31 16.26 -52.36
CA ARG A 191 -29.66 16.33 -52.92
C ARG A 191 -30.26 14.93 -53.17
N TYR A 192 -31.55 14.84 -52.95
CA TYR A 192 -32.29 13.59 -53.21
C TYR A 192 -32.53 13.46 -54.71
N CYS A 193 -31.89 12.52 -55.38
CA CYS A 193 -31.96 12.32 -56.82
C CYS A 193 -32.50 10.92 -57.13
N ILE A 194 -33.11 10.79 -58.29
CA ILE A 194 -33.45 9.51 -58.94
C ILE A 194 -32.49 9.26 -60.12
N GLY A 195 -32.02 8.00 -60.24
CA GLY A 195 -31.12 7.60 -61.33
C GLY A 195 -31.87 7.27 -62.60
N VAL A 196 -31.95 8.24 -63.52
CA VAL A 196 -32.66 8.15 -64.80
C VAL A 196 -31.71 7.67 -65.90
N LYS A 197 -32.14 6.73 -66.76
CA LYS A 197 -31.40 6.32 -67.96
C LYS A 197 -31.17 7.55 -68.85
N ASP A 198 -29.98 7.76 -69.35
CA ASP A 198 -29.65 8.94 -70.17
C ASP A 198 -30.61 9.16 -71.33
N THR A 199 -31.12 8.10 -71.96
CA THR A 199 -32.11 8.17 -73.06
C THR A 199 -33.44 8.80 -72.63
N TYR A 200 -33.78 8.78 -71.34
CA TYR A 200 -35.04 9.33 -70.81
C TYR A 200 -34.88 10.57 -69.95
N LYS A 201 -33.69 11.19 -69.92
CA LYS A 201 -33.41 12.34 -69.08
C LYS A 201 -34.41 13.50 -69.28
N ASN A 202 -34.87 13.72 -70.51
CA ASN A 202 -35.85 14.77 -70.86
C ASN A 202 -37.31 14.42 -70.50
N LYS A 203 -37.57 13.21 -69.99
CA LYS A 203 -38.90 12.75 -69.57
C LYS A 203 -39.15 13.02 -68.09
N VAL A 204 -38.13 13.38 -67.34
CA VAL A 204 -38.20 13.71 -65.91
C VAL A 204 -37.92 15.18 -65.76
N ASN A 205 -38.90 15.92 -65.24
CA ASN A 205 -38.73 17.36 -64.91
C ASN A 205 -37.91 17.48 -63.63
N GLY A 206 -36.75 18.15 -63.67
CA GLY A 206 -35.87 18.33 -62.52
C GLY A 206 -34.50 18.85 -62.89
N ILE A 207 -33.63 18.99 -61.92
CA ILE A 207 -32.24 19.48 -62.05
C ILE A 207 -31.29 18.28 -62.06
N VAL A 208 -30.38 18.24 -62.99
CA VAL A 208 -29.29 17.28 -63.05
C VAL A 208 -28.21 17.68 -62.06
N HIS A 209 -27.89 16.81 -61.08
CA HIS A 209 -26.84 17.04 -60.10
C HIS A 209 -25.59 16.23 -60.38
N ASP A 210 -25.71 15.06 -61.06
CA ASP A 210 -24.57 14.22 -61.34
C ASP A 210 -24.84 13.28 -62.51
N ILE A 211 -23.80 12.72 -63.13
CA ILE A 211 -23.87 11.76 -64.19
C ILE A 211 -22.94 10.60 -63.87
N SER A 212 -23.38 9.34 -63.99
CA SER A 212 -22.56 8.18 -63.75
C SER A 212 -21.30 8.16 -64.62
N GLN A 213 -20.24 7.54 -64.17
CA GLN A 213 -18.97 7.40 -64.92
C GLN A 213 -19.17 6.74 -66.28
N SER A 214 -20.10 5.82 -66.39
CA SER A 214 -20.48 5.17 -67.68
C SER A 214 -21.36 6.03 -68.57
N LYS A 215 -21.76 7.24 -68.16
CA LYS A 215 -22.69 8.15 -68.81
C LYS A 215 -24.08 7.53 -69.14
N GLN A 216 -24.40 6.38 -68.53
CA GLN A 216 -25.67 5.69 -68.78
C GLN A 216 -26.78 6.14 -67.82
N THR A 217 -26.43 6.73 -66.65
CA THR A 217 -27.37 7.20 -65.63
C THR A 217 -27.17 8.64 -65.35
N VAL A 218 -28.22 9.42 -65.39
CA VAL A 218 -28.26 10.84 -65.01
C VAL A 218 -29.01 10.96 -63.69
N TYR A 219 -28.40 11.57 -62.69
CA TYR A 219 -29.00 11.78 -61.38
C TYR A 219 -29.75 13.10 -61.36
N ILE A 220 -31.09 13.00 -61.34
CA ILE A 220 -31.97 14.16 -61.41
C ILE A 220 -32.68 14.35 -60.09
N GLU A 221 -32.67 15.58 -59.55
CA GLU A 221 -33.54 16.03 -58.45
C GLU A 221 -34.90 16.41 -59.08
N PRO A 222 -35.99 15.69 -58.81
CA PRO A 222 -37.28 16.01 -59.36
C PRO A 222 -37.80 17.36 -58.85
N GLU A 223 -38.47 18.13 -59.76
CA GLU A 223 -39.03 19.44 -59.40
C GLU A 223 -40.05 19.36 -58.26
N ASP A 224 -40.82 18.24 -58.19
CA ASP A 224 -41.85 17.99 -57.18
C ASP A 224 -41.32 17.96 -55.72
N ILE A 225 -40.01 17.69 -55.49
CA ILE A 225 -39.42 17.67 -54.14
C ILE A 225 -38.62 18.94 -53.80
N ARG A 226 -38.34 19.79 -54.78
CA ARG A 226 -37.43 20.94 -54.66
C ARG A 226 -37.87 21.92 -53.59
N GLN A 227 -39.17 22.24 -53.51
CA GLN A 227 -39.69 23.11 -52.48
C GLN A 227 -39.64 22.47 -51.08
N ILE A 228 -39.85 21.15 -50.99
CA ILE A 228 -39.81 20.40 -49.73
C ILE A 228 -38.37 20.37 -49.22
N THR A 229 -37.41 20.05 -50.07
CA THR A 229 -35.97 20.02 -49.71
C THR A 229 -35.46 21.41 -49.33
N ALA A 230 -35.81 22.47 -50.08
CA ALA A 230 -35.48 23.84 -49.72
C ALA A 230 -36.05 24.26 -48.36
N ASN A 231 -37.32 23.87 -48.07
CA ASN A 231 -37.89 24.13 -46.75
C ASN A 231 -37.18 23.37 -45.62
N ILE A 232 -36.81 22.10 -45.84
CA ILE A 232 -36.04 21.30 -44.87
C ILE A 232 -34.68 21.97 -44.57
N GLU A 233 -33.98 22.44 -45.62
CA GLU A 233 -32.71 23.18 -45.46
C GLU A 233 -32.89 24.47 -44.71
N HIS A 234 -33.92 25.23 -45.05
CA HIS A 234 -34.24 26.45 -44.29
C HIS A 234 -34.52 26.18 -42.82
N GLN A 235 -35.33 25.16 -42.53
CA GLN A 235 -35.62 24.78 -41.15
C GLN A 235 -34.40 24.26 -40.40
N LYS A 236 -33.49 23.54 -41.06
CA LYS A 236 -32.18 23.10 -40.46
C LYS A 236 -31.30 24.30 -40.14
N ASN A 237 -31.28 25.31 -40.98
CA ASN A 237 -30.55 26.56 -40.71
C ASN A 237 -31.15 27.30 -39.49
N LEU A 238 -32.48 27.35 -39.40
CA LEU A 238 -33.16 27.90 -38.19
C LEU A 238 -32.87 27.07 -36.95
N GLU A 239 -32.84 25.75 -37.07
CA GLU A 239 -32.45 24.85 -35.96
C GLU A 239 -31.02 25.19 -35.48
N LEU A 240 -30.06 25.30 -36.38
CA LEU A 240 -28.68 25.66 -36.03
C LEU A 240 -28.60 27.03 -35.33
N GLN A 241 -29.35 28.03 -35.81
CA GLN A 241 -29.41 29.35 -35.18
C GLN A 241 -29.98 29.25 -33.75
N GLU A 242 -31.06 28.50 -33.58
CA GLU A 242 -31.69 28.30 -32.26
C GLU A 242 -30.81 27.50 -31.30
N LEU A 243 -30.09 26.47 -31.79
CA LEU A 243 -29.11 25.75 -31.01
C LEU A 243 -27.99 26.68 -30.51
N ASN A 244 -27.47 27.54 -31.39
CA ASN A 244 -26.46 28.52 -31.00
C ASN A 244 -27.01 29.53 -29.97
N ARG A 245 -28.27 29.96 -30.11
CA ARG A 245 -28.93 30.83 -29.14
C ARG A 245 -29.06 30.16 -27.77
N ILE A 246 -29.44 28.88 -27.72
CA ILE A 246 -29.53 28.11 -26.51
C ILE A 246 -28.15 28.00 -25.86
N LEU A 247 -27.10 27.69 -26.62
CA LEU A 247 -25.73 27.60 -26.10
C LEU A 247 -25.22 28.93 -25.55
N MET A 248 -25.61 30.08 -26.17
CA MET A 248 -25.30 31.40 -25.61
C MET A 248 -25.97 31.62 -24.26
N ILE A 249 -27.25 31.25 -24.09
CA ILE A 249 -27.98 31.33 -22.81
C ILE A 249 -27.30 30.46 -21.75
N ILE A 250 -26.93 29.24 -22.11
CA ILE A 250 -26.22 28.34 -21.22
C ILE A 250 -24.88 28.95 -20.82
N THR A 251 -24.14 29.50 -21.78
CA THR A 251 -22.84 30.15 -21.53
C THR A 251 -22.98 31.31 -20.54
N GLU A 252 -23.97 32.17 -20.72
CA GLU A 252 -24.26 33.26 -19.79
C GLU A 252 -24.54 32.75 -18.37
N LYS A 253 -25.32 31.67 -18.25
CA LYS A 253 -25.59 31.03 -16.95
C LYS A 253 -24.31 30.49 -16.31
N ILE A 254 -23.45 29.81 -17.06
CA ILE A 254 -22.16 29.31 -16.58
C ILE A 254 -21.30 30.49 -16.08
N LEU A 255 -21.23 31.59 -16.82
CA LEU A 255 -20.45 32.77 -16.44
C LEU A 255 -20.92 33.41 -15.13
N THR A 256 -22.18 33.25 -14.71
CA THR A 256 -22.63 33.74 -13.39
C THR A 256 -21.99 32.99 -12.23
N TYR A 257 -21.46 31.78 -12.46
CA TYR A 257 -20.78 30.96 -11.46
C TYR A 257 -19.26 30.87 -11.68
N GLU A 258 -18.70 31.62 -12.62
CA GLU A 258 -17.29 31.51 -13.07
C GLU A 258 -16.30 31.60 -11.89
N GLU A 259 -16.47 32.56 -11.00
CA GLU A 259 -15.56 32.75 -9.86
C GLU A 259 -15.57 31.54 -8.92
N THR A 260 -16.75 30.99 -8.62
CA THR A 260 -16.88 29.84 -7.70
C THR A 260 -16.43 28.53 -8.35
N ILE A 261 -16.68 28.36 -9.64
CA ILE A 261 -16.17 27.23 -10.44
C ILE A 261 -14.64 27.29 -10.50
N SER A 262 -14.06 28.46 -10.76
CA SER A 262 -12.60 28.62 -10.78
C SER A 262 -11.97 28.35 -9.43
N SER A 263 -12.58 28.81 -8.33
CA SER A 263 -12.09 28.50 -6.98
C SER A 263 -12.11 27.00 -6.68
N ASN A 264 -13.19 26.28 -7.03
CA ASN A 264 -13.26 24.83 -6.88
C ASN A 264 -12.21 24.13 -7.76
N LEU A 265 -12.00 24.63 -8.99
CA LEU A 265 -11.01 24.08 -9.91
C LEU A 265 -9.59 24.21 -9.38
N ASP A 266 -9.25 25.34 -8.74
CA ASP A 266 -7.97 25.53 -8.06
C ASP A 266 -7.77 24.50 -6.94
N LEU A 267 -8.80 24.27 -6.11
CA LEU A 267 -8.77 23.28 -5.03
C LEU A 267 -8.59 21.85 -5.59
N LEU A 268 -9.36 21.49 -6.61
CA LEU A 268 -9.28 20.16 -7.23
C LEU A 268 -7.95 19.93 -7.96
N THR A 269 -7.42 20.96 -8.63
CA THR A 269 -6.10 20.88 -9.28
C THR A 269 -4.99 20.66 -8.26
N TYR A 270 -5.05 21.36 -7.11
CA TYR A 270 -4.07 21.14 -6.05
C TYR A 270 -4.27 19.77 -5.38
N LEU A 271 -5.52 19.33 -5.22
CA LEU A 271 -5.80 17.97 -4.74
C LEU A 271 -5.27 16.90 -5.69
N ASP A 272 -5.33 17.09 -7.02
CA ASP A 272 -4.73 16.20 -8.01
C ASP A 272 -3.21 16.12 -7.84
N PHE A 273 -2.56 17.26 -7.60
CA PHE A 273 -1.13 17.29 -7.26
C PHE A 273 -0.81 16.48 -6.00
N ILE A 274 -1.59 16.64 -4.91
CA ILE A 274 -1.40 15.85 -3.68
C ILE A 274 -1.70 14.37 -3.95
N ASN A 275 -2.73 14.08 -4.73
CA ASN A 275 -3.13 12.72 -5.10
C ASN A 275 -2.03 11.99 -5.89
N ALA A 276 -1.36 12.66 -6.78
CA ALA A 276 -0.22 12.09 -7.51
C ALA A 276 0.93 11.71 -6.56
N LYS A 277 1.28 12.60 -5.62
CA LYS A 277 2.28 12.31 -4.57
C LYS A 277 1.86 11.13 -3.69
N ALA A 278 0.61 11.11 -3.23
CA ALA A 278 0.07 10.05 -2.37
C ALA A 278 0.00 8.69 -3.08
N THR A 279 -0.45 8.67 -4.33
CA THR A 279 -0.53 7.44 -5.13
C THR A 279 0.87 6.87 -5.42
N TYR A 280 1.84 7.73 -5.73
CA TYR A 280 3.22 7.32 -5.88
C TYR A 280 3.80 6.77 -4.57
N ALA A 281 3.52 7.44 -3.44
CA ALA A 281 3.94 6.98 -2.11
C ALA A 281 3.42 5.57 -1.78
N ILE A 282 2.15 5.29 -2.05
CA ILE A 282 1.56 3.95 -1.87
C ILE A 282 2.29 2.92 -2.75
N LYS A 283 2.58 3.27 -4.00
CA LYS A 283 3.23 2.38 -4.97
C LYS A 283 4.63 1.93 -4.54
N ILE A 284 5.40 2.82 -3.88
CA ILE A 284 6.77 2.54 -3.44
C ILE A 284 6.85 2.17 -1.95
N ASP A 285 5.72 1.92 -1.28
CA ASP A 285 5.62 1.67 0.17
C ASP A 285 6.34 2.75 1.00
N ALA A 286 6.10 4.01 0.65
CA ALA A 286 6.69 5.15 1.33
C ALA A 286 5.93 5.52 2.61
N ARG A 287 6.65 6.05 3.58
CA ARG A 287 6.13 6.53 4.87
C ARG A 287 6.58 7.95 5.12
N MET A 288 5.85 8.66 5.97
CA MET A 288 6.25 9.99 6.42
C MET A 288 7.40 9.86 7.44
N PRO A 289 8.61 10.39 7.15
CA PRO A 289 9.70 10.41 8.10
C PRO A 289 9.48 11.49 9.15
N LYS A 290 10.18 11.37 10.28
CA LYS A 290 10.38 12.49 11.21
C LYS A 290 11.31 13.51 10.55
N ILE A 291 11.07 14.80 10.82
CA ILE A 291 11.89 15.89 10.30
C ILE A 291 12.51 16.67 11.47
N ASN A 292 13.74 17.13 11.28
CA ASN A 292 14.45 17.88 12.30
C ASN A 292 15.31 19.01 11.70
N GLN A 293 15.85 19.87 12.56
CA GLN A 293 16.80 20.94 12.26
C GLN A 293 18.07 20.81 13.12
N THR A 294 18.40 19.58 13.54
CA THR A 294 19.49 19.28 14.48
C THR A 294 20.66 18.56 13.83
N GLN A 295 20.72 18.57 12.50
CA GLN A 295 21.74 17.87 11.69
C GLN A 295 21.75 16.35 11.93
N LYS A 296 20.62 15.76 12.30
CA LYS A 296 20.49 14.31 12.46
C LYS A 296 19.90 13.69 11.20
N ILE A 297 20.57 12.68 10.64
CA ILE A 297 20.02 11.76 9.66
C ILE A 297 19.99 10.37 10.30
N GLU A 298 18.84 9.73 10.31
CA GLU A 298 18.66 8.37 10.75
C GLU A 298 17.71 7.67 9.76
N LEU A 299 18.28 6.85 8.92
CA LEU A 299 17.53 6.06 7.95
C LEU A 299 17.44 4.61 8.43
N ILE A 300 16.20 4.11 8.53
CA ILE A 300 15.91 2.75 8.96
C ILE A 300 15.18 2.03 7.82
N ASN A 301 15.78 0.96 7.33
CA ASN A 301 15.27 0.15 6.22
C ASN A 301 14.92 0.98 4.97
N ALA A 302 15.71 2.02 4.70
CA ALA A 302 15.49 2.90 3.57
C ALA A 302 15.87 2.24 2.24
N ARG A 303 15.07 2.45 1.20
CA ARG A 303 15.27 1.87 -0.13
C ARG A 303 15.43 2.96 -1.17
N HIS A 304 16.24 2.71 -2.19
CA HIS A 304 16.36 3.63 -3.33
C HIS A 304 15.11 3.51 -4.21
N PRO A 305 14.32 4.57 -4.41
CA PRO A 305 12.99 4.49 -5.06
C PRO A 305 13.02 4.14 -6.55
N LEU A 306 14.17 4.24 -7.20
CA LEU A 306 14.35 3.91 -8.62
C LEU A 306 14.84 2.48 -8.86
N LEU A 307 15.25 1.75 -7.80
CA LEU A 307 15.68 0.35 -7.90
C LEU A 307 14.47 -0.61 -7.80
N ASP A 308 14.65 -1.83 -8.29
CA ASP A 308 13.64 -2.88 -8.18
C ASP A 308 13.36 -3.19 -6.69
N PRO A 309 12.11 -3.04 -6.21
CA PRO A 309 11.76 -3.27 -4.81
C PRO A 309 12.10 -4.67 -4.29
N ASN A 310 12.13 -5.68 -5.18
CA ASN A 310 12.42 -7.06 -4.82
C ASN A 310 13.91 -7.37 -4.71
N LYS A 311 14.76 -6.50 -5.26
CA LYS A 311 16.22 -6.70 -5.31
C LYS A 311 17.00 -5.71 -4.46
N VAL A 312 16.39 -4.57 -4.13
CA VAL A 312 17.04 -3.51 -3.36
C VAL A 312 17.28 -3.96 -1.93
N VAL A 313 18.53 -3.83 -1.48
CA VAL A 313 18.90 -4.09 -0.08
C VAL A 313 18.60 -2.84 0.74
N PRO A 314 17.84 -2.95 1.85
CA PRO A 314 17.52 -1.81 2.70
C PRO A 314 18.76 -1.20 3.35
N LEU A 315 18.81 0.14 3.36
CA LEU A 315 19.89 0.94 3.97
C LEU A 315 19.51 1.32 5.39
N ASN A 316 20.43 1.03 6.34
CA ASN A 316 20.41 1.57 7.69
C ASN A 316 21.63 2.47 7.88
N LEU A 317 21.40 3.74 8.26
CA LEU A 317 22.45 4.75 8.38
C LEU A 317 22.08 5.75 9.47
N SER A 318 23.07 6.12 10.29
CA SER A 318 22.90 7.16 11.30
C SER A 318 24.08 8.14 11.27
N LEU A 319 23.74 9.43 11.19
CA LEU A 319 24.66 10.58 11.23
C LEU A 319 24.07 11.62 12.16
N ASP A 320 24.91 12.23 13.00
CA ASP A 320 24.49 13.29 13.92
C ASP A 320 25.55 14.38 14.06
N LYS A 321 25.24 15.43 14.84
CA LYS A 321 26.13 16.56 15.06
C LYS A 321 27.47 16.17 15.70
N ASN A 322 27.55 15.08 16.46
CA ASN A 322 28.79 14.61 17.08
C ASN A 322 29.68 13.86 16.08
N LYS A 323 29.03 13.23 15.11
CA LYS A 323 29.68 12.49 14.02
C LYS A 323 29.09 12.93 12.68
N PRO A 324 29.39 14.16 12.25
CA PRO A 324 28.79 14.75 11.05
C PRO A 324 29.34 14.17 9.74
N ILE A 325 30.39 13.37 9.77
CA ILE A 325 31.05 12.81 8.60
C ILE A 325 30.98 11.28 8.62
N ILE A 326 30.47 10.68 7.56
CA ILE A 326 30.53 9.23 7.34
C ILE A 326 31.54 8.97 6.22
N LEU A 327 32.58 8.20 6.52
CA LEU A 327 33.56 7.72 5.53
C LEU A 327 33.23 6.28 5.13
N ILE A 328 32.76 6.08 3.90
CA ILE A 328 32.33 4.79 3.39
C ILE A 328 33.46 4.15 2.59
N THR A 329 33.84 2.94 2.97
CA THR A 329 34.90 2.15 2.35
C THR A 329 34.36 0.87 1.70
N GLY A 330 35.18 0.18 0.91
CA GLY A 330 34.80 -1.08 0.27
C GLY A 330 34.96 -1.04 -1.25
N PRO A 331 34.67 -2.15 -1.96
CA PRO A 331 34.82 -2.23 -3.41
C PRO A 331 33.80 -1.33 -4.14
N ASN A 332 34.12 -0.86 -5.34
CA ASN A 332 33.23 0.00 -6.14
C ASN A 332 31.95 -0.72 -6.50
N THR A 333 32.03 -2.01 -6.78
CA THR A 333 30.86 -2.89 -7.04
C THR A 333 29.95 -3.10 -5.81
N GLY A 334 30.36 -2.68 -4.62
CA GLY A 334 29.65 -2.88 -3.35
C GLY A 334 28.43 -1.98 -3.16
N GLY A 335 28.20 -0.96 -4.00
CA GLY A 335 27.05 -0.07 -3.94
C GLY A 335 27.28 1.24 -3.15
N LYS A 336 28.52 1.68 -2.94
CA LYS A 336 28.87 2.96 -2.28
C LYS A 336 28.13 4.15 -2.88
N THR A 337 28.21 4.30 -4.19
CA THR A 337 27.50 5.33 -4.97
C THR A 337 26.00 5.32 -4.77
N VAL A 338 25.40 4.12 -4.67
CA VAL A 338 23.96 3.95 -4.42
C VAL A 338 23.58 4.45 -3.02
N VAL A 339 24.42 4.25 -2.01
CA VAL A 339 24.21 4.78 -0.65
C VAL A 339 24.15 6.31 -0.68
N LEU A 340 25.15 6.96 -1.32
CA LEU A 340 25.17 8.43 -1.45
C LEU A 340 23.92 8.96 -2.17
N LYS A 341 23.59 8.38 -3.32
CA LYS A 341 22.38 8.74 -4.08
C LYS A 341 21.11 8.52 -3.27
N THR A 342 21.02 7.42 -2.52
CA THR A 342 19.85 7.13 -1.67
C THR A 342 19.65 8.22 -0.63
N VAL A 343 20.69 8.55 0.16
CA VAL A 343 20.60 9.57 1.20
C VAL A 343 20.23 10.94 0.60
N GLY A 344 20.90 11.35 -0.47
CA GLY A 344 20.63 12.62 -1.13
C GLY A 344 19.22 12.70 -1.73
N LEU A 345 18.81 11.68 -2.46
CA LEU A 345 17.50 11.63 -3.11
C LEU A 345 16.35 11.60 -2.10
N LEU A 346 16.45 10.78 -1.03
CA LEU A 346 15.43 10.71 0.00
C LEU A 346 15.32 12.04 0.79
N THR A 347 16.44 12.73 1.01
CA THR A 347 16.45 14.07 1.62
C THR A 347 15.71 15.08 0.73
N VAL A 348 16.01 15.09 -0.57
CA VAL A 348 15.35 15.98 -1.55
C VAL A 348 13.86 15.64 -1.67
N MET A 349 13.49 14.37 -1.73
CA MET A 349 12.09 13.93 -1.75
C MET A 349 11.33 14.43 -0.52
N MET A 350 11.87 14.21 0.67
CA MET A 350 11.27 14.67 1.92
C MET A 350 11.07 16.20 1.92
N GLN A 351 12.09 16.96 1.51
CA GLN A 351 11.99 18.43 1.42
C GLN A 351 11.04 18.92 0.32
N SER A 352 10.66 18.07 -0.62
CA SER A 352 9.64 18.36 -1.63
C SER A 352 8.22 17.93 -1.22
N GLY A 353 8.01 17.50 0.03
CA GLY A 353 6.72 16.99 0.50
C GLY A 353 6.34 15.62 -0.08
N LEU A 354 7.34 14.84 -0.54
CA LEU A 354 7.17 13.45 -0.97
C LEU A 354 7.53 12.52 0.19
N LEU A 355 6.72 11.50 0.43
CA LEU A 355 7.03 10.44 1.39
C LEU A 355 8.20 9.61 0.88
N ILE A 356 8.93 8.97 1.78
CA ILE A 356 10.13 8.20 1.44
C ILE A 356 9.94 6.69 1.72
N PRO A 357 10.50 5.80 0.89
CA PRO A 357 10.45 4.36 1.11
C PRO A 357 11.43 3.94 2.22
N ALA A 358 11.06 4.23 3.46
CA ALA A 358 11.81 3.95 4.68
C ALA A 358 10.84 3.73 5.85
N ASN A 359 11.35 3.19 6.96
CA ASN A 359 10.55 3.07 8.18
C ASN A 359 10.12 4.46 8.69
N GLU A 360 8.90 4.58 9.25
CA GLU A 360 8.33 5.82 9.80
C GLU A 360 9.16 6.44 10.95
N GLN A 361 9.99 5.63 11.61
CA GLN A 361 10.90 6.11 12.65
C GLN A 361 12.13 6.82 12.07
N SER A 362 12.37 6.72 10.77
CA SER A 362 13.45 7.43 10.09
C SER A 362 13.34 8.94 10.34
N ASN A 363 14.47 9.60 10.55
CA ASN A 363 14.53 11.01 10.89
C ASN A 363 15.53 11.73 9.99
N LEU A 364 15.09 12.76 9.28
CA LEU A 364 15.92 13.50 8.33
C LEU A 364 16.01 14.97 8.69
N ASN A 365 17.21 15.53 8.51
CA ASN A 365 17.44 16.96 8.67
C ASN A 365 16.98 17.74 7.44
N ILE A 366 16.54 18.97 7.65
CA ILE A 366 16.24 19.93 6.57
C ILE A 366 17.52 20.70 6.25
N TYR A 367 17.93 20.66 4.99
CA TYR A 367 19.13 21.34 4.51
C TYR A 367 18.79 22.50 3.59
N ASP A 368 19.60 23.56 3.63
CA ASP A 368 19.48 24.70 2.71
C ASP A 368 20.06 24.35 1.33
N LYS A 369 21.04 23.43 1.32
CA LYS A 369 21.72 22.98 0.12
C LYS A 369 22.08 21.49 0.23
N VAL A 370 21.99 20.78 -0.88
CA VAL A 370 22.52 19.42 -1.04
C VAL A 370 23.46 19.43 -2.21
N PHE A 371 24.74 19.23 -1.93
CA PHE A 371 25.79 19.15 -2.93
C PHE A 371 26.11 17.68 -3.19
N ALA A 372 26.19 17.28 -4.46
CA ALA A 372 26.46 15.92 -4.85
C ALA A 372 27.51 15.88 -5.98
N ASP A 373 28.71 15.43 -5.65
CA ASP A 373 29.74 15.05 -6.61
C ASP A 373 29.80 13.52 -6.70
N ILE A 374 28.97 12.96 -7.57
CA ILE A 374 28.71 11.53 -7.68
C ILE A 374 28.72 11.13 -9.15
N GLY A 375 29.49 10.10 -9.48
CA GLY A 375 29.53 9.45 -10.80
C GLY A 375 30.70 9.90 -11.65
N ASP A 376 31.13 9.01 -12.57
CA ASP A 376 32.11 9.27 -13.60
C ASP A 376 31.48 10.05 -14.75
N GLU A 377 31.87 11.31 -14.96
CA GLU A 377 31.57 12.04 -16.19
C GLU A 377 32.45 11.51 -17.33
N GLN A 378 32.21 10.28 -17.79
CA GLN A 378 32.81 9.71 -19.00
C GLN A 378 32.15 10.25 -20.27
N SER A 379 31.79 11.53 -20.32
CA SER A 379 31.37 12.13 -21.57
C SER A 379 32.61 12.53 -22.41
N ILE A 380 32.72 11.91 -23.56
CA ILE A 380 33.81 12.09 -24.55
C ILE A 380 33.98 13.55 -25.03
N GLU A 381 33.02 14.42 -24.70
CA GLU A 381 32.94 15.81 -25.18
C GLU A 381 33.69 16.84 -24.30
N GLN A 382 34.17 16.49 -23.10
CA GLN A 382 34.90 17.44 -22.25
C GLN A 382 36.35 17.03 -22.12
N SER A 383 37.23 17.82 -22.75
CA SER A 383 38.68 17.66 -22.82
C SER A 383 39.49 17.94 -21.53
N LEU A 384 38.76 18.20 -20.39
CA LEU A 384 39.37 18.32 -19.06
C LEU A 384 39.44 16.93 -18.45
N SER A 385 40.56 16.55 -17.81
CA SER A 385 40.65 15.30 -17.10
C SER A 385 39.54 15.20 -16.02
N THR A 386 39.03 14.01 -15.75
CA THR A 386 38.02 13.74 -14.73
C THR A 386 38.39 14.38 -13.38
N PHE A 387 39.67 14.37 -13.00
CA PHE A 387 40.22 15.02 -11.81
C PHE A 387 39.99 16.54 -11.80
N SER A 388 40.23 17.24 -12.93
CA SER A 388 40.03 18.70 -12.98
C SER A 388 38.56 19.09 -12.84
N SER A 389 37.63 18.31 -13.36
CA SER A 389 36.18 18.58 -13.23
C SER A 389 35.73 18.40 -11.78
N HIS A 390 36.19 17.36 -11.08
CA HIS A 390 35.94 17.19 -9.64
C HIS A 390 36.51 18.35 -8.81
N LEU A 391 37.74 18.79 -9.09
CA LEU A 391 38.35 19.92 -8.40
C LEU A 391 37.57 21.22 -8.59
N VAL A 392 37.05 21.49 -9.78
CA VAL A 392 36.21 22.68 -10.02
C VAL A 392 34.93 22.62 -9.19
N LYS A 393 34.26 21.48 -9.14
CA LYS A 393 33.07 21.28 -8.30
C LYS A 393 33.41 21.45 -6.81
N LEU A 394 34.47 20.83 -6.33
CA LEU A 394 34.96 20.94 -4.94
C LEU A 394 35.33 22.40 -4.58
N LYS A 395 35.98 23.12 -5.49
CA LYS A 395 36.28 24.57 -5.32
C LYS A 395 34.97 25.35 -5.11
N GLN A 396 33.98 25.19 -6.00
CA GLN A 396 32.68 25.87 -5.89
C GLN A 396 31.94 25.51 -4.59
N MET A 397 32.04 24.25 -4.16
CA MET A 397 31.52 23.78 -2.88
C MET A 397 32.16 24.54 -1.71
N ILE A 398 33.51 24.58 -1.64
CA ILE A 398 34.25 25.23 -0.55
C ILE A 398 33.94 26.74 -0.47
N GLU A 399 33.87 27.42 -1.62
CA GLU A 399 33.54 28.85 -1.69
C GLU A 399 32.13 29.17 -1.18
N THR A 400 31.23 28.17 -1.15
CA THR A 400 29.83 28.34 -0.75
C THR A 400 29.42 27.57 0.50
N LEU A 401 30.42 27.11 1.31
CA LEU A 401 30.16 26.37 2.54
C LEU A 401 29.31 27.16 3.52
N ASN A 402 28.36 26.46 4.14
CA ASN A 402 27.44 26.97 5.13
C ASN A 402 27.09 25.81 6.10
N GLU A 403 26.78 26.12 7.35
CA GLU A 403 26.57 25.14 8.42
C GLU A 403 25.44 24.14 8.16
N ASN A 404 24.43 24.52 7.38
CA ASN A 404 23.26 23.67 7.14
C ASN A 404 23.25 23.07 5.72
N GLN A 405 24.29 22.30 5.40
CA GLN A 405 24.44 21.64 4.09
C GLN A 405 24.65 20.14 4.24
N LEU A 406 24.26 19.38 3.21
CA LEU A 406 24.58 17.98 3.04
C LEU A 406 25.55 17.84 1.85
N LEU A 407 26.71 17.25 2.11
CA LEU A 407 27.75 16.99 1.11
C LEU A 407 27.80 15.49 0.82
N LEU A 408 27.73 15.13 -0.45
CA LEU A 408 27.79 13.76 -0.95
C LEU A 408 28.91 13.68 -1.98
N ILE A 409 30.04 13.08 -1.59
CA ILE A 409 31.25 13.04 -2.44
C ILE A 409 31.65 11.59 -2.68
N ASP A 410 31.64 11.19 -3.94
CA ASP A 410 32.07 9.85 -4.34
C ASP A 410 33.56 9.87 -4.70
N GLU A 411 34.30 8.87 -4.25
CA GLU A 411 35.70 8.62 -4.56
C GLU A 411 36.61 9.84 -4.37
N ILE A 412 36.57 10.48 -3.19
CA ILE A 412 37.34 11.69 -2.91
C ILE A 412 38.87 11.47 -3.14
N GLY A 413 39.50 12.39 -3.90
CA GLY A 413 40.94 12.40 -4.17
C GLY A 413 41.38 11.48 -5.31
N THR A 414 40.46 10.82 -6.02
CA THR A 414 40.80 9.96 -7.16
C THR A 414 41.18 10.76 -8.41
N GLY A 415 41.90 10.12 -9.33
CA GLY A 415 42.31 10.70 -10.63
C GLY A 415 43.65 11.41 -10.63
N THR A 416 44.42 11.36 -9.53
CA THR A 416 45.82 11.86 -9.42
C THR A 416 46.73 10.85 -8.72
N ASP A 417 48.00 11.23 -8.44
CA ASP A 417 48.87 10.41 -7.61
C ASP A 417 48.23 10.06 -6.27
N PRO A 418 48.27 8.80 -5.83
CA PRO A 418 47.60 8.36 -4.60
C PRO A 418 47.98 9.16 -3.34
N ASN A 419 49.26 9.56 -3.20
CA ASN A 419 49.73 10.33 -2.04
C ASN A 419 49.20 11.77 -2.08
N GLU A 420 49.21 12.39 -3.27
CA GLU A 420 48.64 13.74 -3.45
C GLU A 420 47.16 13.74 -3.28
N GLY A 421 46.43 12.78 -3.86
CA GLY A 421 45.00 12.60 -3.77
C GLY A 421 44.55 12.41 -2.32
N THR A 422 45.24 11.54 -1.59
CA THR A 422 44.98 11.31 -0.16
C THR A 422 45.21 12.56 0.68
N SER A 423 46.33 13.26 0.47
CA SER A 423 46.68 14.48 1.19
C SER A 423 45.66 15.58 0.94
N LEU A 424 45.19 15.76 -0.28
CA LEU A 424 44.14 16.69 -0.66
C LEU A 424 42.82 16.32 -0.02
N ALA A 425 42.45 15.04 -0.05
CA ALA A 425 41.19 14.56 0.59
C ALA A 425 41.18 14.82 2.11
N ILE A 426 42.27 14.55 2.81
CA ILE A 426 42.42 14.86 4.24
C ILE A 426 42.28 16.36 4.48
N ALA A 427 42.94 17.19 3.68
CA ALA A 427 42.86 18.65 3.80
C ALA A 427 41.45 19.17 3.61
N LEU A 428 40.72 18.65 2.61
CA LEU A 428 39.31 18.96 2.35
C LEU A 428 38.41 18.55 3.51
N ILE A 429 38.56 17.33 4.02
CA ILE A 429 37.81 16.85 5.20
C ILE A 429 38.08 17.75 6.42
N ASN A 430 39.33 18.16 6.63
CA ASN A 430 39.69 19.07 7.72
C ASN A 430 39.03 20.44 7.58
N GLU A 431 38.95 20.97 6.37
CA GLU A 431 38.26 22.25 6.13
C GLU A 431 36.77 22.14 6.42
N ILE A 432 36.10 21.06 5.92
CA ILE A 432 34.68 20.80 6.13
C ILE A 432 34.35 20.60 7.62
N LYS A 433 35.25 19.93 8.38
CA LYS A 433 35.08 19.73 9.84
C LYS A 433 34.97 21.05 10.62
N LYS A 434 35.65 22.12 10.20
CA LYS A 434 35.54 23.43 10.85
C LYS A 434 34.13 24.01 10.82
N HIS A 435 33.33 23.65 9.83
CA HIS A 435 31.97 24.15 9.60
C HIS A 435 30.86 23.23 10.13
N GLN A 436 31.20 22.08 10.76
CA GLN A 436 30.25 21.11 11.29
C GLN A 436 29.16 20.67 10.28
N ILE A 437 29.52 20.49 9.03
CA ILE A 437 28.61 20.15 7.91
C ILE A 437 28.39 18.65 7.86
N SER A 438 27.16 18.21 7.54
CA SER A 438 26.85 16.82 7.30
C SER A 438 27.47 16.33 5.99
N MET A 439 28.31 15.28 6.05
CA MET A 439 29.03 14.78 4.88
C MET A 439 29.02 13.26 4.82
N LEU A 440 28.70 12.73 3.65
CA LEU A 440 28.97 11.34 3.29
C LEU A 440 30.04 11.33 2.19
N VAL A 441 31.08 10.59 2.41
CA VAL A 441 32.20 10.51 1.47
C VAL A 441 32.63 9.07 1.28
N THR A 442 32.92 8.69 0.04
CA THR A 442 33.46 7.38 -0.26
C THR A 442 34.92 7.46 -0.63
N THR A 443 35.66 6.42 -0.35
CA THR A 443 37.08 6.29 -0.70
C THR A 443 37.51 4.84 -0.81
N HIS A 444 38.61 4.62 -1.51
CA HIS A 444 39.33 3.36 -1.52
C HIS A 444 40.75 3.48 -0.93
N TYR A 445 41.17 4.69 -0.50
CA TYR A 445 42.50 4.92 0.10
C TYR A 445 42.60 4.39 1.53
N SER A 446 43.68 3.64 1.80
CA SER A 446 43.93 3.02 3.12
C SER A 446 44.25 4.05 4.19
N GLU A 447 44.91 5.13 3.84
CA GLU A 447 45.32 6.20 4.72
C GLU A 447 44.07 6.98 5.26
N LEU A 448 43.05 7.17 4.42
CA LEU A 448 41.77 7.77 4.85
C LEU A 448 40.99 6.84 5.79
N LYS A 449 41.14 5.52 5.62
CA LYS A 449 40.58 4.57 6.61
C LYS A 449 41.20 4.75 7.97
N GLN A 450 42.55 4.81 8.02
CA GLN A 450 43.30 5.05 9.26
C GLN A 450 42.90 6.41 9.88
N TYR A 451 42.89 7.48 9.06
CA TYR A 451 42.48 8.81 9.47
C TYR A 451 41.10 8.83 10.14
N SER A 452 40.14 8.03 9.67
CA SER A 452 38.80 7.96 10.24
C SER A 452 38.75 7.38 11.66
N PHE A 453 39.68 6.50 12.02
CA PHE A 453 39.78 5.94 13.38
C PHE A 453 40.45 6.91 14.39
N GLU A 454 41.32 7.76 13.89
CA GLU A 454 42.03 8.76 14.73
C GLU A 454 41.13 9.95 15.07
N HIS A 455 40.03 10.16 14.33
CA HIS A 455 39.15 11.33 14.47
C HIS A 455 37.72 10.92 14.86
N LYS A 456 37.31 11.26 16.08
CA LYS A 456 36.01 10.88 16.69
C LYS A 456 34.80 11.44 15.94
N GLU A 457 34.96 12.55 15.23
CA GLU A 457 33.91 13.21 14.43
C GLU A 457 33.61 12.47 13.14
N ILE A 458 34.45 11.53 12.74
CA ILE A 458 34.26 10.71 11.53
C ILE A 458 33.76 9.33 11.92
N MET A 459 32.65 8.93 11.34
CA MET A 459 32.11 7.58 11.48
C MET A 459 32.63 6.72 10.29
N PRO A 460 33.51 5.76 10.53
CA PRO A 460 33.83 4.80 9.48
C PRO A 460 32.64 3.91 9.17
N ALA A 461 32.48 3.58 7.91
CA ALA A 461 31.46 2.63 7.43
C ALA A 461 32.01 1.79 6.29
N SER A 462 31.50 0.59 6.10
CA SER A 462 31.91 -0.25 5.01
C SER A 462 30.73 -0.97 4.34
N MET A 463 30.91 -1.24 3.02
CA MET A 463 30.00 -2.13 2.32
C MET A 463 30.34 -3.58 2.61
N MET A 464 29.36 -4.35 3.06
CA MET A 464 29.54 -5.77 3.37
C MET A 464 29.78 -6.60 2.11
N PHE A 465 30.69 -7.55 2.22
CA PHE A 465 31.05 -8.50 1.18
C PHE A 465 31.01 -9.91 1.75
N ASP A 466 30.42 -10.81 1.00
CA ASP A 466 30.37 -12.22 1.37
C ASP A 466 31.68 -12.91 0.95
N HIS A 467 32.45 -13.37 1.90
CA HIS A 467 33.73 -14.03 1.67
C HIS A 467 33.60 -15.47 1.16
N GLU A 468 32.43 -16.11 1.36
CA GLU A 468 32.19 -17.47 0.87
C GLU A 468 31.72 -17.45 -0.59
N THR A 469 30.72 -16.62 -0.90
CA THR A 469 30.18 -16.51 -2.27
C THR A 469 30.95 -15.53 -3.15
N LEU A 470 31.86 -14.73 -2.57
CA LEU A 470 32.64 -13.67 -3.22
C LEU A 470 31.75 -12.63 -3.94
N LYS A 471 30.57 -12.32 -3.34
CA LYS A 471 29.59 -11.37 -3.89
C LYS A 471 29.37 -10.20 -2.93
N PRO A 472 29.08 -8.99 -3.45
CA PRO A 472 28.68 -7.87 -2.62
C PRO A 472 27.29 -8.15 -2.02
N LEU A 473 27.14 -7.89 -0.72
CA LEU A 473 25.85 -7.99 -0.02
C LEU A 473 25.03 -6.70 -0.11
N TYR A 474 25.60 -5.62 -0.64
CA TYR A 474 24.99 -4.28 -0.76
C TYR A 474 24.47 -3.70 0.57
N LYS A 475 24.93 -4.25 1.69
CA LYS A 475 24.55 -3.82 3.04
C LYS A 475 25.64 -2.92 3.62
N LEU A 476 25.25 -1.74 4.15
CA LEU A 476 26.17 -0.83 4.83
C LEU A 476 26.31 -1.25 6.29
N GLN A 477 27.56 -1.34 6.76
CA GLN A 477 27.90 -1.59 8.17
C GLN A 477 28.59 -0.36 8.73
N MET A 478 28.00 0.22 9.78
CA MET A 478 28.48 1.42 10.43
C MET A 478 29.55 1.11 11.49
N GLY A 479 30.53 2.00 11.62
CA GLY A 479 31.57 1.92 12.65
C GLY A 479 32.66 0.88 12.38
N ILE A 480 32.70 0.33 11.15
CA ILE A 480 33.73 -0.61 10.67
C ILE A 480 34.30 -0.09 9.37
N SER A 481 35.59 -0.19 9.19
CA SER A 481 36.24 0.08 7.91
C SER A 481 36.49 -1.23 7.16
N GLY A 482 36.08 -1.32 5.91
CA GLY A 482 36.20 -2.53 5.10
C GLY A 482 37.63 -2.84 4.68
N SER A 483 37.96 -4.13 4.63
CA SER A 483 39.16 -4.63 3.97
C SER A 483 39.07 -4.51 2.45
N SER A 484 40.18 -4.41 1.78
CA SER A 484 40.25 -4.39 0.31
C SER A 484 40.18 -5.83 -0.20
N ASN A 485 39.06 -6.23 -0.79
CA ASN A 485 38.83 -7.60 -1.26
C ASN A 485 39.25 -7.81 -2.74
N ALA A 486 40.08 -6.93 -3.30
CA ALA A 486 40.46 -6.98 -4.72
C ALA A 486 41.07 -8.32 -5.15
N LEU A 487 41.93 -8.91 -4.31
CA LEU A 487 42.57 -10.19 -4.61
C LEU A 487 41.60 -11.37 -4.57
N LEU A 488 40.63 -11.33 -3.65
CA LEU A 488 39.57 -12.33 -3.58
C LEU A 488 38.63 -12.23 -4.80
N ILE A 489 38.29 -11.03 -5.21
CA ILE A 489 37.49 -10.80 -6.42
C ILE A 489 38.26 -11.27 -7.67
N ALA A 490 39.58 -10.96 -7.81
CA ALA A 490 40.37 -11.42 -8.90
C ALA A 490 40.45 -12.96 -8.95
N GLN A 491 40.53 -13.62 -7.80
CA GLN A 491 40.48 -15.07 -7.68
C GLN A 491 39.15 -15.64 -8.18
N SER A 492 38.02 -15.02 -7.80
CA SER A 492 36.69 -15.44 -8.24
C SER A 492 36.46 -15.28 -9.75
N LEU A 493 37.11 -14.30 -10.37
CA LEU A 493 37.06 -14.06 -11.80
C LEU A 493 38.00 -15.00 -12.59
N GLY A 494 38.70 -15.93 -11.92
CA GLY A 494 39.49 -16.97 -12.54
C GLY A 494 40.92 -16.52 -12.92
N LEU A 495 41.48 -15.48 -12.25
CA LEU A 495 42.86 -15.12 -12.41
C LEU A 495 43.75 -16.28 -11.91
N LYS A 496 44.89 -16.55 -12.63
CA LYS A 496 45.78 -17.65 -12.27
C LYS A 496 46.23 -17.56 -10.81
N GLN A 497 46.16 -18.67 -10.08
CA GLN A 497 46.52 -18.74 -8.66
C GLN A 497 47.94 -18.22 -8.37
N SER A 498 48.92 -18.50 -9.23
CA SER A 498 50.28 -17.99 -9.07
C SER A 498 50.37 -16.46 -9.02
N VAL A 499 49.55 -15.76 -9.85
CA VAL A 499 49.48 -14.28 -9.84
C VAL A 499 48.83 -13.77 -8.54
N ILE A 500 47.81 -14.48 -8.05
CA ILE A 500 47.15 -14.16 -6.78
C ILE A 500 48.11 -14.31 -5.61
N ASP A 501 48.89 -15.41 -5.59
CA ASP A 501 49.81 -15.70 -4.49
C ASP A 501 50.97 -14.71 -4.48
N ASP A 502 51.52 -14.35 -5.65
CA ASP A 502 52.53 -13.29 -5.78
C ASP A 502 52.00 -11.94 -5.32
N ALA A 503 50.77 -11.58 -5.70
CA ALA A 503 50.10 -10.35 -5.27
C ALA A 503 49.87 -10.31 -3.76
N LYS A 504 49.48 -11.44 -3.14
CA LYS A 504 49.34 -11.56 -1.67
C LYS A 504 50.69 -11.36 -0.95
N MET A 505 51.74 -11.97 -1.42
CA MET A 505 53.09 -11.77 -0.84
C MET A 505 53.54 -10.32 -0.93
N LEU A 506 53.31 -9.66 -2.07
CA LEU A 506 53.63 -8.23 -2.25
C LEU A 506 52.78 -7.34 -1.34
N SER A 507 51.49 -7.60 -1.23
CA SER A 507 50.58 -6.84 -0.34
C SER A 507 51.00 -6.93 1.12
N GLN A 508 51.33 -8.11 1.62
CA GLN A 508 51.81 -8.32 3.00
C GLN A 508 53.08 -7.55 3.33
N LYS A 509 53.94 -7.30 2.34
CA LYS A 509 55.19 -6.54 2.52
C LYS A 509 54.93 -5.04 2.74
N TYR A 510 53.81 -4.53 2.31
CA TYR A 510 53.43 -3.12 2.42
C TYR A 510 52.35 -2.84 3.52
N GLU A 511 51.81 -3.89 4.17
CA GLU A 511 50.89 -3.76 5.26
C GLU A 511 51.53 -3.25 6.55
N SER A 512 51.03 -2.17 7.13
CA SER A 512 51.48 -1.70 8.43
C SER A 512 50.88 -2.55 9.57
N ASP A 513 51.60 -2.69 10.70
CA ASP A 513 51.09 -3.43 11.88
C ASP A 513 49.77 -2.86 12.42
N LEU A 514 49.53 -1.56 12.22
CA LEU A 514 48.25 -0.90 12.57
C LEU A 514 47.08 -1.40 11.72
N THR A 515 47.30 -1.67 10.44
CA THR A 515 46.29 -2.23 9.52
C THR A 515 45.80 -3.59 10.01
N LYS A 516 46.73 -4.45 10.47
CA LYS A 516 46.43 -5.79 11.03
C LYS A 516 45.61 -5.71 12.29
N ILE A 517 45.92 -4.76 13.19
CA ILE A 517 45.13 -4.55 14.42
C ILE A 517 43.69 -4.08 14.09
N ILE A 518 43.57 -3.14 13.16
CA ILE A 518 42.28 -2.63 12.69
C ILE A 518 41.43 -3.75 12.07
N GLU A 519 42.01 -4.61 11.26
CA GLU A 519 41.32 -5.76 10.66
C GLU A 519 40.80 -6.75 11.73
N ARG A 520 41.64 -7.06 12.72
CA ARG A 520 41.24 -7.93 13.82
C ARG A 520 40.10 -7.33 14.66
N LEU A 521 40.17 -6.05 14.99
CA LEU A 521 39.09 -5.35 15.70
C LEU A 521 37.79 -5.32 14.88
N ASN A 522 37.89 -5.18 13.56
CA ASN A 522 36.73 -5.21 12.67
C ASN A 522 36.08 -6.60 12.62
N GLU A 523 36.89 -7.67 12.63
CA GLU A 523 36.38 -9.07 12.69
C GLU A 523 35.65 -9.35 14.01
N GLU A 524 36.24 -8.96 15.16
CA GLU A 524 35.62 -9.11 16.48
C GLU A 524 34.30 -8.32 16.56
N LYS A 525 34.29 -7.09 16.05
CA LYS A 525 33.08 -6.26 16.04
C LYS A 525 32.01 -6.83 15.13
N LYS A 526 32.36 -7.41 13.97
CA LYS A 526 31.42 -8.07 13.07
C LYS A 526 30.77 -9.28 13.76
N GLN A 527 31.55 -10.11 14.47
CA GLN A 527 31.01 -11.24 15.22
C GLN A 527 30.01 -10.81 16.28
N LEU A 528 30.33 -9.76 17.04
CA LEU A 528 29.42 -9.18 18.06
C LEU A 528 28.13 -8.63 17.45
N GLU A 529 28.19 -8.04 16.26
CA GLU A 529 27.01 -7.49 15.56
C GLU A 529 26.13 -8.62 15.00
N ASP A 530 26.72 -9.68 14.49
CA ASP A 530 26.00 -10.88 14.02
C ASP A 530 25.31 -11.60 15.21
N GLU A 531 25.97 -11.71 16.37
CA GLU A 531 25.38 -12.23 17.61
C GLU A 531 24.21 -11.35 18.08
N LYS A 532 24.37 -10.01 18.05
CA LYS A 532 23.31 -9.08 18.41
C LYS A 532 22.08 -9.21 17.50
N ASN A 533 22.30 -9.28 16.17
CA ASN A 533 21.22 -9.47 15.21
C ASN A 533 20.48 -10.80 15.43
N ASN A 534 21.20 -11.89 15.70
CA ASN A 534 20.62 -13.19 16.01
C ASN A 534 19.79 -13.14 17.31
N LEU A 535 20.24 -12.36 18.29
CA LEU A 535 19.54 -12.17 19.55
C LEU A 535 18.28 -11.32 19.39
N GLU A 536 18.29 -10.29 18.54
CA GLU A 536 17.09 -9.50 18.17
C GLU A 536 16.06 -10.36 17.44
N ILE A 537 16.47 -11.16 16.46
CA ILE A 537 15.57 -12.09 15.76
C ILE A 537 14.96 -13.12 16.72
N ALA A 538 15.77 -13.65 17.65
CA ALA A 538 15.27 -14.56 18.68
C ALA A 538 14.27 -13.88 19.62
N LYS A 539 14.51 -12.62 19.96
CA LYS A 539 13.62 -11.81 20.80
C LYS A 539 12.29 -11.50 20.11
N GLU A 540 12.31 -11.13 18.83
CA GLU A 540 11.08 -10.92 18.04
C GLU A 540 10.25 -12.19 17.96
N LYS A 541 10.87 -13.32 17.65
CA LYS A 541 10.18 -14.63 17.64
C LYS A 541 9.60 -15.01 19.00
N ALA A 542 10.30 -14.68 20.08
CA ALA A 542 9.81 -14.92 21.44
C ALA A 542 8.60 -14.05 21.77
N LEU A 543 8.60 -12.77 21.35
CA LEU A 543 7.46 -11.85 21.51
C LEU A 543 6.25 -12.29 20.69
N GLU A 544 6.43 -12.66 19.43
CA GLU A 544 5.34 -13.20 18.60
C GLU A 544 4.72 -14.47 19.22
N THR A 545 5.59 -15.35 19.75
CA THR A 545 5.13 -16.56 20.42
C THR A 545 4.35 -16.23 21.69
N GLN A 546 4.79 -15.23 22.45
CA GLN A 546 4.09 -14.78 23.66
C GLN A 546 2.73 -14.17 23.32
N GLU A 547 2.62 -13.33 22.30
CA GLU A 547 1.35 -12.74 21.85
C GLU A 547 0.35 -13.83 21.39
N LEU A 548 0.84 -14.84 20.66
CA LEU A 548 0.04 -15.99 20.26
C LEU A 548 -0.50 -16.75 21.50
N TYR A 549 0.33 -17.04 22.47
CA TYR A 549 -0.10 -17.71 23.72
C TYR A 549 -1.10 -16.85 24.51
N GLU A 550 -0.89 -15.54 24.60
CA GLU A 550 -1.82 -14.65 25.29
C GLU A 550 -3.19 -14.58 24.59
N SER A 551 -3.19 -14.57 23.25
CA SER A 551 -4.43 -14.58 22.46
C SER A 551 -5.21 -15.90 22.63
N GLU A 552 -4.49 -17.02 22.65
CA GLU A 552 -5.08 -18.35 22.85
C GLU A 552 -5.64 -18.52 24.26
N LEU A 553 -4.96 -17.97 25.26
CA LEU A 553 -5.41 -17.95 26.64
C LEU A 553 -6.66 -17.07 26.85
N ARG A 554 -6.77 -15.96 26.14
CA ARG A 554 -8.00 -15.13 26.11
C ARG A 554 -9.17 -15.88 25.48
N PHE A 555 -8.94 -16.52 24.34
CA PHE A 555 -9.96 -17.30 23.67
C PHE A 555 -10.48 -18.46 24.54
N GLN A 556 -9.58 -19.17 25.21
CA GLN A 556 -9.95 -20.24 26.15
C GLN A 556 -10.76 -19.71 27.34
N LYS A 557 -10.38 -18.56 27.92
CA LYS A 557 -11.14 -17.92 29.01
C LYS A 557 -12.54 -17.54 28.57
N GLU A 558 -12.67 -16.89 27.42
CA GLU A 558 -14.00 -16.49 26.90
C GLU A 558 -14.90 -17.69 26.56
N SER A 559 -14.31 -18.78 26.03
CA SER A 559 -15.07 -20.00 25.74
C SER A 559 -15.55 -20.68 27.04
N PHE A 560 -14.71 -20.71 28.07
CA PHE A 560 -15.03 -21.26 29.37
C PHE A 560 -16.09 -20.44 30.11
N GLU A 561 -16.02 -19.10 30.04
CA GLU A 561 -17.05 -18.23 30.60
C GLU A 561 -18.43 -18.42 29.90
N LYS A 562 -18.42 -18.60 28.57
CA LYS A 562 -19.63 -18.90 27.81
C LYS A 562 -20.24 -20.25 28.18
N GLU A 563 -19.43 -21.27 28.45
CA GLU A 563 -19.90 -22.58 28.93
C GLU A 563 -20.46 -22.51 30.34
N LEU A 564 -19.77 -21.84 31.25
CA LEU A 564 -20.26 -21.59 32.62
C LEU A 564 -21.60 -20.84 32.62
N PHE A 565 -21.76 -19.83 31.76
CA PHE A 565 -22.99 -19.09 31.62
C PHE A 565 -24.15 -19.98 31.11
N LYS A 566 -23.87 -20.87 30.14
CA LYS A 566 -24.86 -21.85 29.66
C LYS A 566 -25.28 -22.86 30.73
N ILE A 567 -24.34 -23.35 31.53
CA ILE A 567 -24.61 -24.28 32.61
C ILE A 567 -25.44 -23.59 33.68
N LYS A 568 -25.10 -22.38 34.08
CA LYS A 568 -25.80 -21.58 35.08
C LYS A 568 -27.25 -21.29 34.68
N ASN A 569 -27.48 -20.88 33.44
CA ASN A 569 -28.81 -20.65 32.90
C ASN A 569 -29.64 -21.95 32.81
N LYS A 570 -28.99 -23.09 32.52
CA LYS A 570 -29.71 -24.39 32.48
C LYS A 570 -30.10 -24.89 33.87
N GLU A 571 -29.32 -24.59 34.88
CA GLU A 571 -29.63 -24.89 36.27
C GLU A 571 -30.73 -23.97 36.81
N GLU A 572 -30.67 -22.67 36.53
CA GLU A 572 -31.74 -21.71 36.91
C GLU A 572 -33.11 -22.06 36.29
N LEU A 573 -33.09 -22.52 35.03
CA LEU A 573 -34.32 -23.01 34.38
C LEU A 573 -34.89 -24.29 35.02
N LYS A 574 -33.99 -25.24 35.43
CA LYS A 574 -34.43 -26.44 36.17
C LYS A 574 -35.02 -26.10 37.54
N TRP A 575 -34.39 -25.17 38.26
CA TRP A 575 -34.90 -24.68 39.54
C TRP A 575 -36.26 -23.99 39.44
N LYS A 576 -36.46 -23.14 38.42
CA LYS A 576 -37.74 -22.50 38.17
C LYS A 576 -38.85 -23.52 37.90
N LYS A 577 -38.58 -24.56 37.08
CA LYS A 577 -39.54 -25.62 36.82
C LYS A 577 -39.88 -26.42 38.08
N LEU A 578 -38.91 -26.80 38.89
CA LEU A 578 -39.14 -27.49 40.16
C LEU A 578 -39.96 -26.63 41.13
N GLN A 579 -39.72 -25.30 41.16
CA GLN A 579 -40.54 -24.39 41.99
C GLN A 579 -42.00 -24.30 41.51
N GLU A 580 -42.21 -24.32 40.20
CA GLU A 580 -43.52 -24.30 39.61
C GLU A 580 -44.30 -25.61 39.85
N GLU A 581 -43.60 -26.76 39.69
CA GLU A 581 -44.16 -28.07 40.03
C GLU A 581 -44.52 -28.21 41.52
N ALA A 582 -43.64 -27.70 42.40
CA ALA A 582 -43.92 -27.69 43.83
C ALA A 582 -45.13 -26.79 44.21
N LYS A 583 -45.27 -25.64 43.55
CA LYS A 583 -46.43 -24.77 43.71
C LYS A 583 -47.72 -25.43 43.23
N ASN A 584 -47.71 -26.07 42.08
CA ASN A 584 -48.88 -26.76 41.53
C ASN A 584 -49.29 -27.96 42.43
N LEU A 585 -48.33 -28.74 42.96
CA LEU A 585 -48.60 -29.80 43.94
C LEU A 585 -49.23 -29.27 45.25
N ILE A 586 -48.82 -28.10 45.74
CA ILE A 586 -49.40 -27.44 46.90
C ILE A 586 -50.79 -26.98 46.59
N GLU A 587 -51.13 -26.51 45.40
CA GLU A 587 -52.50 -26.14 44.99
C GLU A 587 -53.40 -27.35 44.82
N GLU A 588 -52.93 -28.45 44.18
CA GLU A 588 -53.66 -29.71 44.09
C GLU A 588 -54.00 -30.34 45.49
N LEU A 589 -53.04 -30.23 46.44
CA LEU A 589 -53.24 -30.69 47.80
C LEU A 589 -54.22 -29.81 48.58
N LYS A 590 -54.36 -28.53 48.21
CA LYS A 590 -55.35 -27.64 48.76
C LYS A 590 -56.79 -28.00 48.31
N GLU A 591 -56.95 -28.34 47.04
CA GLU A 591 -58.30 -28.71 46.49
C GLU A 591 -58.78 -30.06 46.99
N LYS A 592 -57.92 -30.91 47.53
CA LYS A 592 -58.28 -32.26 48.04
C LYS A 592 -58.52 -32.33 49.56
N ASP A 593 -58.63 -31.19 50.24
CA ASP A 593 -58.97 -31.04 51.69
C ASP A 593 -58.08 -31.94 52.63
N ARG A 594 -56.83 -32.22 52.25
CA ARG A 594 -55.96 -33.12 53.00
C ARG A 594 -54.91 -32.42 53.92
N LEU A 595 -54.88 -31.10 53.94
CA LEU A 595 -53.99 -30.32 54.80
C LEU A 595 -54.67 -29.12 55.43
N THR A 596 -54.43 -28.93 56.75
CA THR A 596 -54.93 -27.75 57.47
C THR A 596 -54.09 -26.50 57.18
N GLN A 597 -54.69 -25.30 57.37
CA GLN A 597 -54.03 -23.99 57.12
C GLN A 597 -52.64 -23.85 57.82
N PRO A 598 -52.41 -24.33 59.05
CA PRO A 598 -51.11 -24.28 59.71
C PRO A 598 -50.07 -25.22 59.10
N GLU A 599 -50.45 -26.36 58.53
CA GLU A 599 -49.50 -27.34 57.88
C GLU A 599 -49.10 -26.83 56.51
N LEU A 600 -49.97 -26.13 55.78
CA LEU A 600 -49.65 -25.46 54.52
C LEU A 600 -48.67 -24.28 54.71
N ALA A 601 -48.77 -23.56 55.80
CA ALA A 601 -47.82 -22.51 56.15
C ALA A 601 -46.47 -23.08 56.52
N LYS A 602 -46.39 -24.23 57.20
CA LYS A 602 -45.15 -24.93 57.49
C LYS A 602 -44.50 -25.51 56.25
N ALA A 603 -45.23 -26.12 55.34
CA ALA A 603 -44.71 -26.64 54.07
C ALA A 603 -44.17 -25.51 53.16
N LYS A 604 -44.86 -24.38 53.03
CA LYS A 604 -44.37 -23.18 52.33
C LYS A 604 -43.11 -22.60 52.97
N HIS A 605 -43.03 -22.61 54.29
CA HIS A 605 -41.90 -22.10 55.03
C HIS A 605 -40.68 -23.04 54.91
N GLN A 606 -40.89 -24.37 54.88
CA GLN A 606 -39.81 -25.38 54.68
C GLN A 606 -39.26 -25.29 53.24
N ILE A 607 -40.10 -25.19 52.20
CA ILE A 607 -39.63 -25.05 50.81
C ILE A 607 -38.84 -23.73 50.63
N ASN A 608 -39.29 -22.62 51.22
CA ASN A 608 -38.52 -21.37 51.18
C ASN A 608 -37.24 -21.42 52.03
N LYS A 609 -37.19 -22.25 53.08
CA LYS A 609 -36.02 -22.40 53.96
C LYS A 609 -34.95 -23.32 53.34
N GLU A 610 -35.35 -24.34 52.62
CA GLU A 610 -34.39 -25.23 51.88
C GLU A 610 -33.82 -24.54 50.64
N VAL A 611 -34.58 -23.68 49.99
CA VAL A 611 -34.11 -22.82 48.91
C VAL A 611 -33.06 -21.78 49.37
N LEU A 612 -33.07 -21.40 50.65
CA LEU A 612 -32.11 -20.44 51.25
C LEU A 612 -30.91 -21.14 51.92
N GLN A 613 -30.87 -22.47 52.07
CA GLN A 613 -29.82 -23.19 52.82
C GLN A 613 -28.86 -24.02 51.99
N THR A 614 -28.80 -23.93 50.68
CA THR A 614 -27.71 -24.47 49.86
C THR A 614 -26.53 -23.51 49.72
N LYS A 615 -26.16 -22.82 50.81
CA LYS A 615 -24.80 -22.36 51.05
C LYS A 615 -24.12 -23.39 51.93
N VAL A 616 -23.45 -24.37 51.33
CA VAL A 616 -22.62 -25.34 52.02
C VAL A 616 -21.47 -24.61 52.69
N THR A 617 -21.55 -24.47 54.00
CA THR A 617 -20.38 -24.12 54.84
C THR A 617 -19.65 -25.40 55.17
N ASN A 618 -18.60 -25.70 54.42
CA ASN A 618 -17.64 -26.75 54.83
C ASN A 618 -16.79 -26.22 56.01
N THR A 619 -17.01 -26.78 57.20
CA THR A 619 -16.26 -26.55 58.45
C THR A 619 -15.13 -27.56 58.62
N GLU A 620 -14.42 -27.91 57.56
CA GLU A 620 -13.20 -28.75 57.73
C GLU A 620 -11.99 -27.85 57.97
N THR A 621 -11.18 -28.19 58.98
CA THR A 621 -9.94 -27.49 59.31
C THR A 621 -8.82 -27.99 58.39
N ILE A 622 -8.22 -27.08 57.59
CA ILE A 622 -7.09 -27.37 56.71
C ILE A 622 -5.79 -27.26 57.52
N HIS A 623 -4.92 -28.24 57.43
CA HIS A 623 -3.63 -28.32 58.12
C HIS A 623 -2.44 -28.22 57.13
N PRO A 624 -1.25 -27.83 57.60
CA PRO A 624 -0.06 -27.90 56.78
C PRO A 624 0.21 -29.37 56.36
N GLY A 625 0.45 -29.55 55.04
CA GLY A 625 0.61 -30.88 54.42
C GLY A 625 -0.65 -31.35 53.66
N ASP A 626 -1.80 -30.73 53.85
CA ASP A 626 -3.03 -31.13 53.14
C ASP A 626 -3.01 -30.70 51.69
N THR A 627 -3.57 -31.53 50.81
CA THR A 627 -3.80 -31.17 49.41
C THR A 627 -5.13 -30.47 49.28
N VAL A 628 -5.12 -29.28 48.77
CA VAL A 628 -6.28 -28.41 48.62
C VAL A 628 -6.49 -27.99 47.14
N LEU A 629 -7.72 -27.95 46.73
CA LEU A 629 -8.10 -27.35 45.45
C LEU A 629 -8.19 -25.83 45.61
N ILE A 630 -7.43 -25.11 44.83
CA ILE A 630 -7.46 -23.63 44.81
C ILE A 630 -8.60 -23.19 43.88
N LYS A 631 -9.70 -22.69 44.44
CA LYS A 631 -10.94 -22.36 43.68
C LYS A 631 -10.72 -21.32 42.60
N SER A 632 -9.82 -20.35 42.81
CA SER A 632 -9.50 -19.31 41.87
C SER A 632 -8.69 -19.77 40.67
N TYR A 633 -7.95 -20.89 40.79
CA TYR A 633 -7.08 -21.41 39.72
C TYR A 633 -7.51 -22.80 39.22
N GLY A 634 -8.47 -23.46 39.89
CA GLY A 634 -8.91 -24.81 39.50
C GLY A 634 -7.80 -25.89 39.59
N GLN A 635 -6.71 -25.62 40.32
CA GLN A 635 -5.56 -26.50 40.45
C GLN A 635 -5.38 -26.95 41.89
N THR A 636 -4.84 -28.14 42.05
CA THR A 636 -4.50 -28.69 43.38
C THR A 636 -3.12 -28.25 43.83
N GLY A 637 -3.03 -27.83 45.07
CA GLY A 637 -1.77 -27.44 45.69
C GLY A 637 -1.63 -28.01 47.10
N THR A 638 -0.43 -28.03 47.65
CA THR A 638 -0.16 -28.51 49.02
C THR A 638 0.05 -27.32 49.97
N VAL A 639 -0.64 -27.32 51.10
CA VAL A 639 -0.49 -26.29 52.12
C VAL A 639 0.85 -26.45 52.82
N LYS A 640 1.75 -25.47 52.68
CA LYS A 640 3.08 -25.47 53.28
C LYS A 640 3.10 -24.89 54.70
N GLN A 641 2.39 -23.81 54.89
CA GLN A 641 2.36 -23.12 56.21
C GLN A 641 1.09 -22.28 56.36
N ILE A 642 0.66 -22.07 57.61
CA ILE A 642 -0.48 -21.22 57.96
C ILE A 642 0.04 -20.06 58.82
N LYS A 643 -0.11 -18.80 58.36
CA LYS A 643 0.24 -17.60 59.12
C LYS A 643 -0.93 -16.61 59.08
N ASN A 644 -1.29 -16.01 60.22
CA ASN A 644 -2.28 -14.94 60.33
C ASN A 644 -3.61 -15.15 59.57
N LYS A 645 -4.20 -16.40 59.67
CA LYS A 645 -5.42 -16.83 58.95
C LYS A 645 -5.28 -16.91 57.44
N LYS A 646 -4.07 -16.83 56.88
CA LYS A 646 -3.76 -17.09 55.48
C LYS A 646 -2.99 -18.41 55.34
N TYR A 647 -3.23 -19.10 54.22
CA TYR A 647 -2.66 -20.42 53.89
C TYR A 647 -1.67 -20.23 52.74
N LEU A 648 -0.39 -20.51 53.00
CA LEU A 648 0.64 -20.54 51.98
C LEU A 648 0.56 -21.91 51.29
N VAL A 649 0.17 -21.90 50.01
CA VAL A 649 -0.05 -23.08 49.19
C VAL A 649 0.96 -23.12 48.06
N THR A 650 1.64 -24.27 47.91
CA THR A 650 2.56 -24.54 46.82
C THR A 650 1.83 -25.33 45.74
N PHE A 651 1.82 -24.83 44.51
CA PHE A 651 1.28 -25.51 43.34
C PHE A 651 2.17 -25.25 42.11
N GLY A 652 2.60 -26.34 41.46
CA GLY A 652 3.62 -26.27 40.42
C GLY A 652 4.94 -25.68 40.94
N GLN A 653 5.41 -24.58 40.38
CA GLN A 653 6.62 -23.85 40.81
C GLN A 653 6.30 -22.57 41.63
N PHE A 654 5.05 -22.34 41.98
CA PHE A 654 4.62 -21.11 42.68
C PHE A 654 4.21 -21.37 44.10
N GLU A 655 4.51 -20.40 44.99
CA GLU A 655 4.03 -20.35 46.37
C GLU A 655 3.22 -19.06 46.55
N LEU A 656 1.92 -19.19 46.82
CA LEU A 656 1.02 -18.04 47.00
C LEU A 656 0.19 -18.19 48.28
N GLU A 657 -0.22 -17.05 48.85
CA GLU A 657 -1.06 -17.00 50.04
C GLU A 657 -2.55 -16.89 49.64
N PHE A 658 -3.37 -17.75 50.21
CA PHE A 658 -4.80 -17.82 50.00
C PHE A 658 -5.59 -17.67 51.29
N SER A 659 -6.84 -17.22 51.20
CA SER A 659 -7.76 -17.23 52.33
C SER A 659 -8.46 -18.59 52.43
N LYS A 660 -9.01 -18.93 53.63
CA LYS A 660 -9.72 -20.20 53.84
C LYS A 660 -10.88 -20.44 52.84
N ASN A 661 -11.53 -19.36 52.42
CA ASN A 661 -12.68 -19.43 51.52
C ASN A 661 -12.30 -19.81 50.06
N ASP A 662 -11.03 -19.59 49.69
CA ASP A 662 -10.50 -19.85 48.34
C ASP A 662 -9.95 -21.28 48.19
N LEU A 663 -9.96 -22.08 49.30
CA LEU A 663 -9.42 -23.41 49.33
C LEU A 663 -10.49 -24.45 49.69
N GLU A 664 -10.38 -25.63 49.07
CA GLU A 664 -11.25 -26.78 49.32
C GLU A 664 -10.41 -28.03 49.45
N LEU A 665 -10.66 -28.84 50.53
CA LEU A 665 -9.86 -30.05 50.83
C LEU A 665 -10.18 -31.16 49.82
N GLU A 666 -9.17 -31.72 49.18
CA GLU A 666 -9.33 -32.81 48.23
C GLU A 666 -9.27 -34.17 48.95
N ARG A 667 -10.40 -34.89 49.04
CA ARG A 667 -10.45 -36.26 49.63
C ARG A 667 -9.82 -37.28 48.67
N LYS A 668 -8.74 -37.93 49.07
CA LYS A 668 -8.17 -39.07 48.35
C LYS A 668 -9.19 -40.19 48.23
N LYS A 669 -9.67 -40.48 47.03
CA LYS A 669 -10.25 -41.80 46.72
C LYS A 669 -9.09 -42.77 46.53
N GLU A 670 -9.04 -43.80 47.37
CA GLU A 670 -8.14 -44.94 47.20
C GLU A 670 -8.44 -45.64 45.88
N ILE A 671 -7.51 -45.53 44.92
CA ILE A 671 -7.52 -46.32 43.69
C ILE A 671 -6.59 -47.50 43.89
N LYS A 672 -7.19 -48.71 43.89
CA LYS A 672 -6.46 -49.98 43.86
C LYS A 672 -5.50 -50.00 42.67
N LYS A 673 -4.24 -50.32 42.98
CA LYS A 673 -3.19 -50.60 41.99
C LYS A 673 -3.53 -51.88 41.24
N GLU A 674 -3.72 -51.81 39.94
CA GLU A 674 -3.54 -52.94 39.03
C GLU A 674 -2.21 -52.80 38.29
N THR A 675 -1.48 -53.89 38.36
CA THR A 675 -0.11 -54.07 37.88
C THR A 675 -0.05 -54.24 36.38
N LYS A 676 1.05 -53.76 35.84
CA LYS A 676 1.58 -53.73 34.45
C LYS A 676 1.53 -55.08 33.70
N PRO A 677 1.71 -55.02 32.36
CA PRO A 677 3.03 -55.43 31.90
C PRO A 677 3.73 -54.41 30.99
N LYS A 678 5.03 -54.33 31.25
CA LYS A 678 6.04 -53.71 30.36
C LYS A 678 6.13 -54.47 29.02
N LYS A 679 6.08 -53.77 27.91
CA LYS A 679 6.80 -54.18 26.72
C LYS A 679 7.67 -53.01 26.26
N SER A 680 8.95 -53.25 26.36
CA SER A 680 10.02 -52.47 25.75
C SER A 680 9.92 -52.55 24.22
N PHE A 681 9.89 -51.43 23.53
CA PHE A 681 10.37 -51.35 22.16
C PHE A 681 11.34 -50.17 22.06
N SER A 682 12.53 -50.54 21.65
CA SER A 682 13.67 -49.67 21.40
C SER A 682 13.48 -48.92 20.08
N GLY A 683 13.87 -47.66 20.08
CA GLY A 683 14.48 -47.01 18.92
C GLY A 683 13.53 -46.30 17.97
N THR A 684 13.52 -45.06 18.07
CA THR A 684 13.93 -44.09 17.04
C THR A 684 13.58 -42.68 17.53
N THR A 685 14.56 -41.85 17.55
CA THR A 685 14.46 -40.42 17.86
C THR A 685 13.41 -39.72 16.98
N PRO A 686 12.53 -38.88 17.53
CA PRO A 686 11.61 -38.11 16.71
C PRO A 686 12.40 -37.12 15.85
N ASN A 687 12.17 -37.20 14.57
CA ASN A 687 12.74 -36.28 13.57
C ASN A 687 12.20 -34.87 13.82
N LYS A 688 13.06 -33.93 14.20
CA LYS A 688 12.74 -32.55 14.60
C LYS A 688 12.28 -31.64 13.48
N ASN A 689 11.98 -32.16 12.28
CA ASN A 689 11.70 -31.36 11.06
C ASN A 689 10.28 -31.55 10.48
N ALA A 690 9.30 -31.98 11.27
CA ALA A 690 7.92 -31.99 10.80
C ALA A 690 7.26 -30.64 11.06
N SER A 691 6.84 -29.95 9.99
CA SER A 691 6.11 -28.67 10.05
C SER A 691 4.61 -28.94 10.06
N LEU A 692 3.85 -28.20 10.87
CA LEU A 692 2.38 -28.19 10.87
C LEU A 692 1.77 -27.53 9.62
N GLU A 693 2.60 -26.91 8.79
CA GLU A 693 2.18 -26.16 7.60
C GLU A 693 3.01 -26.57 6.38
N LEU A 694 2.31 -26.70 5.24
CA LEU A 694 2.88 -26.90 3.92
C LEU A 694 2.46 -25.72 3.03
N ASP A 695 3.42 -24.91 2.59
CA ASP A 695 3.18 -23.77 1.68
C ASP A 695 3.44 -24.18 0.23
N LEU A 696 2.37 -24.19 -0.57
CA LEU A 696 2.39 -24.53 -1.99
C LEU A 696 2.19 -23.31 -2.91
N ARG A 697 2.29 -22.10 -2.38
CA ARG A 697 2.15 -20.89 -3.19
C ARG A 697 3.31 -20.78 -4.18
N GLY A 698 2.99 -20.62 -5.45
CA GLY A 698 3.98 -20.56 -6.53
C GLY A 698 4.38 -21.92 -7.12
N PHE A 699 3.87 -23.03 -6.61
CA PHE A 699 4.08 -24.35 -7.21
C PHE A 699 3.32 -24.49 -8.52
N ARG A 700 3.83 -25.33 -9.43
CA ARG A 700 3.10 -25.72 -10.63
C ARG A 700 2.19 -26.89 -10.30
N TYR A 701 1.11 -27.03 -11.07
CA TYR A 701 0.11 -28.10 -10.87
C TYR A 701 0.74 -29.50 -10.77
N GLU A 702 1.77 -29.77 -11.56
CA GLU A 702 2.45 -31.06 -11.67
C GLU A 702 3.30 -31.40 -10.43
N ASP A 703 3.83 -30.38 -9.74
CA ASP A 703 4.74 -30.54 -8.59
C ASP A 703 3.99 -30.69 -7.24
N VAL A 704 2.69 -30.38 -7.24
CA VAL A 704 1.87 -30.37 -6.00
C VAL A 704 1.71 -31.77 -5.41
N ALA A 705 1.51 -32.78 -6.26
CA ALA A 705 1.28 -34.16 -5.78
C ALA A 705 2.47 -34.71 -5.00
N GLU A 706 3.70 -34.50 -5.51
CA GLU A 706 4.93 -34.97 -4.87
C GLU A 706 5.19 -34.23 -3.54
N ALA A 707 4.99 -32.90 -3.52
CA ALA A 707 5.15 -32.08 -2.31
C ALA A 707 4.13 -32.48 -1.23
N MET A 708 2.89 -32.77 -1.62
CA MET A 708 1.83 -33.24 -0.73
C MET A 708 2.17 -34.62 -0.14
N GLU A 709 2.63 -35.57 -0.97
CA GLU A 709 3.00 -36.91 -0.51
C GLU A 709 4.11 -36.87 0.54
N GLN A 710 5.18 -36.15 0.27
CA GLN A 710 6.30 -36.00 1.21
C GLN A 710 5.89 -35.30 2.50
N ALA A 711 4.99 -34.33 2.48
CA ALA A 711 4.53 -33.64 3.66
C ALA A 711 3.56 -34.51 4.49
N MET A 712 2.67 -35.23 3.85
CA MET A 712 1.72 -36.14 4.49
C MET A 712 2.41 -37.31 5.16
N ASP A 713 3.41 -37.91 4.51
CA ASP A 713 4.25 -38.96 5.09
C ASP A 713 4.96 -38.47 6.37
N ARG A 714 5.57 -37.32 6.30
CA ARG A 714 6.26 -36.70 7.44
C ARG A 714 5.30 -36.38 8.60
N ALA A 715 4.14 -35.83 8.29
CA ALA A 715 3.13 -35.46 9.27
C ALA A 715 2.51 -36.72 9.93
N TYR A 716 2.27 -37.79 9.17
CA TYR A 716 1.77 -39.06 9.66
C TYR A 716 2.79 -39.77 10.54
N LEU A 717 4.06 -39.86 10.11
CA LEU A 717 5.15 -40.45 10.90
C LEU A 717 5.44 -39.66 12.20
N ALA A 718 5.18 -38.36 12.19
CA ALA A 718 5.29 -37.49 13.38
C ALA A 718 4.04 -37.53 14.27
N ASN A 719 3.02 -38.35 13.93
CA ASN A 719 1.76 -38.51 14.67
C ASN A 719 1.01 -37.18 14.87
N MET A 720 1.03 -36.32 13.83
CA MET A 720 0.36 -35.03 13.86
C MET A 720 -1.16 -35.17 13.66
N PRO A 721 -1.99 -34.44 14.42
CA PRO A 721 -3.45 -34.55 14.31
C PRO A 721 -3.99 -33.87 13.02
N TYR A 722 -3.29 -32.87 12.51
CA TYR A 722 -3.67 -32.14 11.29
C TYR A 722 -2.46 -31.52 10.60
N LEU A 723 -2.62 -31.22 9.31
CA LEU A 723 -1.67 -30.46 8.47
C LEU A 723 -2.40 -29.31 7.78
N ARG A 724 -1.83 -28.10 7.83
CA ARG A 724 -2.34 -26.93 7.09
C ARG A 724 -1.64 -26.82 5.74
N VAL A 725 -2.39 -26.82 4.66
CA VAL A 725 -1.90 -26.70 3.29
C VAL A 725 -2.28 -25.35 2.72
N ILE A 726 -1.29 -24.48 2.48
CA ILE A 726 -1.47 -23.12 1.98
C ILE A 726 -1.27 -23.13 0.47
N HIS A 727 -2.36 -22.96 -0.30
CA HIS A 727 -2.32 -22.93 -1.76
C HIS A 727 -2.64 -21.56 -2.35
N GLY A 728 -3.02 -20.59 -1.51
CA GLY A 728 -3.33 -19.22 -1.92
C GLY A 728 -4.63 -19.06 -2.69
N PHE A 729 -4.90 -17.80 -3.11
CA PHE A 729 -6.13 -17.39 -3.80
C PHE A 729 -5.98 -17.32 -5.34
N GLY A 730 -4.85 -17.72 -5.93
CA GLY A 730 -4.53 -17.58 -7.35
C GLY A 730 -5.58 -18.16 -8.32
N THR A 731 -5.18 -18.59 -9.50
CA THR A 731 -6.06 -19.17 -10.54
C THR A 731 -6.84 -20.41 -10.12
N GLY A 732 -6.55 -20.96 -8.94
CA GLY A 732 -7.17 -22.18 -8.41
C GLY A 732 -6.54 -23.49 -8.90
N ALA A 733 -5.52 -23.45 -9.74
CA ALA A 733 -4.87 -24.65 -10.28
C ALA A 733 -4.20 -25.47 -9.17
N VAL A 734 -3.42 -24.83 -8.29
CA VAL A 734 -2.77 -25.50 -7.13
C VAL A 734 -3.80 -26.08 -6.18
N ARG A 735 -4.87 -25.33 -5.88
CA ARG A 735 -5.98 -25.81 -5.06
C ARG A 735 -6.63 -27.06 -5.66
N LYS A 736 -6.87 -27.08 -6.97
CA LYS A 736 -7.43 -28.25 -7.66
C LYS A 736 -6.53 -29.47 -7.51
N ALA A 737 -5.23 -29.34 -7.70
CA ALA A 737 -4.25 -30.40 -7.50
C ALA A 737 -4.22 -30.94 -6.06
N VAL A 738 -4.27 -30.04 -5.06
CA VAL A 738 -4.37 -30.42 -3.64
C VAL A 738 -5.62 -31.25 -3.38
N TYR A 739 -6.81 -30.83 -3.88
CA TYR A 739 -8.04 -31.58 -3.66
C TYR A 739 -8.09 -32.92 -4.40
N GLU A 740 -7.47 -33.04 -5.56
CA GLU A 740 -7.32 -34.32 -6.28
C GLU A 740 -6.45 -35.29 -5.49
N TYR A 741 -5.34 -34.83 -4.93
CA TYR A 741 -4.49 -35.65 -4.06
C TYR A 741 -5.21 -36.09 -2.76
N LEU A 742 -5.92 -35.17 -2.09
CA LEU A 742 -6.60 -35.45 -0.84
C LEU A 742 -7.73 -36.49 -0.97
N LYS A 743 -8.35 -36.60 -2.12
CA LYS A 743 -9.39 -37.60 -2.40
C LYS A 743 -8.85 -39.02 -2.48
N THR A 744 -7.60 -39.19 -2.86
CA THR A 744 -6.97 -40.50 -3.10
C THR A 744 -5.99 -40.91 -2.01
N SER A 745 -5.59 -39.99 -1.16
CA SER A 745 -4.57 -40.23 -0.11
C SER A 745 -5.08 -41.11 1.02
N PRO A 746 -4.33 -42.19 1.38
CA PRO A 746 -4.70 -43.09 2.45
C PRO A 746 -4.55 -42.49 3.87
N TYR A 747 -3.83 -41.39 4.00
CA TYR A 747 -3.51 -40.73 5.28
C TYR A 747 -4.59 -39.75 5.76
N VAL A 748 -5.53 -39.38 4.91
CA VAL A 748 -6.53 -38.33 5.16
C VAL A 748 -7.78 -38.95 5.81
N SER A 749 -8.18 -38.37 6.96
CA SER A 749 -9.44 -38.66 7.62
C SER A 749 -10.55 -37.72 7.12
N SER A 750 -10.26 -36.42 7.11
CA SER A 750 -11.15 -35.37 6.60
C SER A 750 -10.35 -34.12 6.20
N TYR A 751 -10.95 -33.25 5.40
CA TYR A 751 -10.37 -31.94 5.09
C TYR A 751 -11.45 -30.87 4.96
N ARG A 752 -11.10 -29.64 5.29
CA ARG A 752 -11.99 -28.48 5.24
C ARG A 752 -11.24 -27.22 4.80
N TYR A 753 -11.94 -26.21 4.39
CA TYR A 753 -11.35 -24.89 4.20
C TYR A 753 -10.89 -24.28 5.53
N GLY A 754 -9.89 -23.42 5.47
CA GLY A 754 -9.49 -22.61 6.62
C GLY A 754 -10.64 -21.73 7.11
N GLN A 755 -10.72 -21.52 8.43
CA GLN A 755 -11.65 -20.59 9.07
C GLN A 755 -11.05 -19.17 9.15
N GLU A 756 -11.82 -18.24 9.72
CA GLU A 756 -11.35 -16.88 10.00
C GLU A 756 -10.14 -16.95 10.95
N GLY A 757 -8.99 -16.41 10.54
CA GLY A 757 -7.70 -16.59 11.21
C GLY A 757 -6.81 -17.75 10.69
N GLU A 758 -7.35 -18.69 9.90
CA GLU A 758 -6.59 -19.81 9.30
C GLU A 758 -6.24 -19.59 7.81
N GLY A 759 -6.63 -18.46 7.20
CA GLY A 759 -6.38 -18.14 5.79
C GLY A 759 -7.55 -18.41 4.84
N LEU A 760 -8.77 -18.66 5.34
CA LEU A 760 -10.01 -18.82 4.58
C LEU A 760 -9.87 -19.80 3.40
N ASN A 761 -10.41 -19.42 2.24
CA ASN A 761 -10.38 -20.25 1.00
C ASN A 761 -8.98 -20.39 0.36
N GLY A 762 -7.94 -19.73 0.91
CA GLY A 762 -6.54 -19.88 0.48
C GLY A 762 -5.79 -21.01 1.17
N VAL A 763 -6.41 -21.64 2.18
CA VAL A 763 -5.83 -22.71 3.01
C VAL A 763 -6.79 -23.89 3.10
N THR A 764 -6.25 -25.11 3.10
CA THR A 764 -6.98 -26.34 3.38
C THR A 764 -6.39 -26.98 4.63
N VAL A 765 -7.20 -27.23 5.64
CA VAL A 765 -6.82 -27.96 6.86
C VAL A 765 -7.19 -29.41 6.68
N VAL A 766 -6.19 -30.28 6.74
CA VAL A 766 -6.30 -31.73 6.52
C VAL A 766 -6.15 -32.43 7.86
N THR A 767 -7.13 -33.20 8.28
CA THR A 767 -7.07 -34.05 9.47
C THR A 767 -6.54 -35.41 9.07
N LEU A 768 -5.50 -35.86 9.76
CA LEU A 768 -4.84 -37.15 9.53
C LEU A 768 -5.56 -38.28 10.29
N LYS A 769 -5.40 -39.51 9.79
CA LYS A 769 -5.99 -40.71 10.42
C LYS A 769 -5.22 -41.15 11.69
#